data_6fc1afa71bbc5b42ea164b3a8ec1a249
#
_entry.id   6fc1afa71bbc5b42ea164b3a8ec1a249
#
_cell.length_a   1.000
_cell.length_b   1.000
_cell.length_c   1.000
_cell.angle_alpha   90.00
_cell.angle_beta   90.00
_cell.angle_gamma   90.00
#
_symmetry.space_group_name_H-M   'P 1'
#
loop_
_entity.id
_entity.type
_entity.pdbx_description
1 polymer ?
#
loop_
_entity_poly.entity_id
_entity_poly.type
_entity_poly.pdbx_seq_one_letter_code
_entity_poly.pdbx_strand_id
1 'polypeptide(L)'
;MSQINHLGTDESSQVGEDMHEPLLDIRQRYADPSIVKQLVHIQAANVPQQKSLGFLKKLKCLYFKNRDHVGSSTQPTLRLRTINAFTRRRKYVALSYTWKSSPEEVNVPDAGYLVQDIESGQMKQSSVRNTVFSRIKRYMDHINCKYLWIDQHCIHQQEGETKEIGMQAMDRVYSLSKYPAALLSRNINTSKQLQLLTDILSGSFVTRRGDKYLPSSPAHWKRAQDAFRLLHYITSDTWFSRGWTYQENYRANNNMTLLITHSPTLNLEKPSRHFESLDGELLIKSKDFSEQATKLCQAYSEYQPTQPDLTYILSKVNRYKISLASSDDSAPVSMSPTIIEDITSRQLEREWDRLAIIANCCQYTKRLNSTQLQGNKHSLSLSLLTLVLMNGEILRNHPQDKVDVSAARKMTITEFLHKHFYYGLDCPWENAKLTFNKGCRFANVDLTEEGVRARGYLWRFDGEISTAQFRNYSQTRKRKRNRQPVKSPLEWLAEQLPDRYRLLSQRLYEILDLEVPSSAAEEWMLNMAGKVEEAIMMGNLLHTAKLLGSGPLGVAVFVGQGEDTDTDGDSDGSSEMDSEMSTDSDDHDQGSYVFTSFDSAQFDRGGFDLNDLDKRVSLEVDCDSGISGRRIPRLYTKRWIHGLCFYQGRPPRPVIFPWPASLKDL
;
A
#
# COMPACT_ATOMS: atom_id res chain seq x y z
N MET A 1 -48.88 -20.21 -26.14
CA MET A 1 -47.81 -20.01 -27.13
C MET A 1 -47.32 -18.58 -26.97
N SER A 2 -46.32 -18.37 -26.12
CA SER A 2 -45.63 -17.09 -25.95
C SER A 2 -44.15 -17.32 -26.27
N GLN A 3 -43.71 -16.68 -27.34
CA GLN A 3 -42.32 -16.68 -27.77
C GLN A 3 -41.46 -15.93 -26.75
N ILE A 4 -40.50 -16.62 -26.18
CA ILE A 4 -39.41 -16.04 -25.40
C ILE A 4 -38.37 -15.58 -26.44
N ASN A 5 -38.27 -14.26 -26.61
CA ASN A 5 -37.18 -13.67 -27.37
C ASN A 5 -35.87 -13.85 -26.57
N HIS A 6 -34.99 -14.69 -27.10
CA HIS A 6 -33.57 -14.68 -26.73
C HIS A 6 -32.97 -13.34 -27.18
N LEU A 7 -32.75 -12.45 -26.27
CA LEU A 7 -31.81 -11.34 -26.43
C LEU A 7 -30.43 -11.95 -26.56
N GLY A 8 -29.84 -11.88 -27.73
CA GLY A 8 -28.47 -12.22 -27.99
C GLY A 8 -27.59 -11.34 -27.13
N THR A 9 -26.89 -11.95 -26.20
CA THR A 9 -25.78 -11.31 -25.48
C THR A 9 -24.68 -11.05 -26.49
N ASP A 10 -24.36 -9.79 -26.64
CA ASP A 10 -23.29 -9.28 -27.48
C ASP A 10 -21.96 -9.85 -27.02
N GLU A 11 -21.45 -10.91 -27.62
CA GLU A 11 -20.19 -11.57 -27.28
C GLU A 11 -18.96 -10.65 -27.43
N SER A 12 -19.13 -9.47 -28.02
CA SER A 12 -18.04 -8.53 -28.28
C SER A 12 -17.63 -7.69 -27.07
N SER A 13 -18.44 -7.62 -26.00
CA SER A 13 -18.17 -6.79 -24.82
C SER A 13 -17.35 -7.47 -23.70
N GLN A 14 -17.18 -8.80 -23.75
CA GLN A 14 -16.51 -9.57 -22.68
C GLN A 14 -15.01 -9.79 -22.88
N VAL A 15 -14.45 -9.38 -24.01
CA VAL A 15 -13.01 -9.55 -24.26
C VAL A 15 -12.22 -8.53 -23.42
N GLY A 16 -11.54 -9.00 -22.39
CA GLY A 16 -10.65 -8.20 -21.52
C GLY A 16 -11.07 -8.11 -20.05
N GLU A 17 -12.25 -8.59 -19.67
CA GLU A 17 -12.71 -8.64 -18.28
C GLU A 17 -12.49 -10.03 -17.68
N ASP A 18 -11.22 -10.41 -17.57
CA ASP A 18 -10.76 -11.78 -17.28
C ASP A 18 -10.18 -11.94 -15.85
N MET A 19 -10.55 -11.05 -14.92
CA MET A 19 -9.98 -11.05 -13.55
C MET A 19 -10.24 -12.32 -12.74
N HIS A 20 -11.28 -13.07 -13.09
CA HIS A 20 -11.66 -14.31 -12.41
C HIS A 20 -11.27 -15.58 -13.21
N GLU A 21 -10.55 -15.41 -14.28
CA GLU A 21 -10.14 -16.52 -15.15
C GLU A 21 -8.75 -17.05 -14.79
N PRO A 22 -8.53 -18.36 -14.95
CA PRO A 22 -7.21 -18.96 -14.84
C PRO A 22 -6.22 -18.36 -15.87
N LEU A 23 -4.97 -18.23 -15.48
CA LEU A 23 -3.91 -17.73 -16.36
C LEU A 23 -3.76 -18.56 -17.65
N LEU A 24 -4.05 -19.87 -17.59
CA LEU A 24 -4.02 -20.74 -18.76
C LEU A 24 -5.09 -20.36 -19.78
N ASP A 25 -6.32 -20.06 -19.34
CA ASP A 25 -7.43 -19.70 -20.21
C ASP A 25 -7.19 -18.33 -20.85
N ILE A 26 -6.65 -17.39 -20.07
CA ILE A 26 -6.22 -16.08 -20.56
C ILE A 26 -5.17 -16.26 -21.66
N ARG A 27 -4.14 -17.09 -21.44
CA ARG A 27 -3.10 -17.37 -22.44
C ARG A 27 -3.68 -17.89 -23.77
N GLN A 28 -4.64 -18.82 -23.71
CA GLN A 28 -5.21 -19.46 -24.89
C GLN A 28 -6.03 -18.50 -25.77
N ARG A 29 -6.53 -17.40 -25.22
CA ARG A 29 -7.33 -16.42 -25.95
C ARG A 29 -6.54 -15.54 -26.90
N TYR A 30 -5.26 -15.37 -26.66
CA TYR A 30 -4.45 -14.42 -27.40
C TYR A 30 -3.60 -15.13 -28.44
N ALA A 31 -3.40 -14.48 -29.58
CA ALA A 31 -2.66 -15.05 -30.73
C ALA A 31 -1.17 -15.31 -30.39
N ASP A 32 -0.58 -14.53 -29.49
CA ASP A 32 0.76 -14.80 -28.95
C ASP A 32 0.63 -15.66 -27.70
N PRO A 33 1.10 -16.92 -27.73
CA PRO A 33 0.95 -17.84 -26.61
C PRO A 33 1.84 -17.52 -25.42
N SER A 34 2.78 -16.58 -25.51
CA SER A 34 3.67 -16.23 -24.42
C SER A 34 3.13 -15.11 -23.56
N ILE A 35 2.80 -15.42 -22.29
CA ILE A 35 2.42 -14.38 -21.31
C ILE A 35 3.54 -13.34 -21.18
N VAL A 36 4.80 -13.74 -21.12
CA VAL A 36 5.94 -12.83 -20.99
C VAL A 36 5.97 -11.79 -22.11
N LYS A 37 5.77 -12.19 -23.37
CA LYS A 37 5.75 -11.24 -24.50
C LYS A 37 4.56 -10.28 -24.39
N GLN A 38 3.41 -10.74 -23.91
CA GLN A 38 2.26 -9.87 -23.69
C GLN A 38 2.56 -8.84 -22.59
N LEU A 39 3.18 -9.23 -21.47
CA LEU A 39 3.61 -8.29 -20.41
C LEU A 39 4.56 -7.21 -20.96
N VAL A 40 5.55 -7.63 -21.77
CA VAL A 40 6.51 -6.70 -22.42
C VAL A 40 5.78 -5.76 -23.39
N HIS A 41 4.77 -6.22 -24.11
CA HIS A 41 3.99 -5.38 -25.01
C HIS A 41 3.10 -4.39 -24.26
N ILE A 42 2.39 -4.84 -23.24
CA ILE A 42 1.48 -4.01 -22.44
C ILE A 42 2.21 -2.84 -21.77
N GLN A 43 3.47 -3.01 -21.31
CA GLN A 43 4.21 -1.92 -20.68
C GLN A 43 4.42 -0.70 -21.60
N ALA A 44 4.29 -0.84 -22.92
CA ALA A 44 4.38 0.28 -23.86
C ALA A 44 3.23 1.29 -23.68
N ALA A 45 2.09 0.88 -23.11
CA ALA A 45 0.97 1.76 -22.79
C ALA A 45 1.21 2.61 -21.52
N ASN A 46 2.46 2.79 -21.10
CA ASN A 46 2.81 3.59 -19.91
C ASN A 46 2.50 5.09 -20.09
N VAL A 47 1.87 5.67 -19.06
CA VAL A 47 1.52 7.10 -19.01
C VAL A 47 2.51 7.83 -18.11
N PRO A 48 3.17 8.91 -18.60
CA PRO A 48 4.12 9.68 -17.80
C PRO A 48 3.46 10.39 -16.61
N GLN A 49 4.00 10.21 -15.40
CA GLN A 49 3.51 10.83 -14.16
C GLN A 49 3.51 12.38 -14.19
N GLN A 50 4.34 12.99 -15.00
CA GLN A 50 4.45 14.46 -15.12
C GLN A 50 3.12 15.12 -15.48
N LYS A 51 2.25 14.44 -16.24
CA LYS A 51 0.92 14.96 -16.62
C LYS A 51 0.02 15.10 -15.40
N SER A 52 0.00 14.12 -14.50
CA SER A 52 -0.77 14.15 -13.24
C SER A 52 -0.29 15.27 -12.32
N LEU A 53 1.03 15.53 -12.23
CA LEU A 53 1.56 16.66 -11.48
C LEU A 53 1.13 18.01 -12.07
N GLY A 54 1.06 18.12 -13.40
CA GLY A 54 0.53 19.30 -14.11
C GLY A 54 -0.93 19.57 -13.75
N PHE A 55 -1.76 18.53 -13.69
CA PHE A 55 -3.16 18.60 -13.27
C PHE A 55 -3.30 19.16 -11.85
N LEU A 56 -2.51 18.66 -10.90
CA LEU A 56 -2.53 19.09 -9.49
C LEU A 56 -2.06 20.55 -9.29
N LYS A 57 -1.09 21.03 -10.08
CA LYS A 57 -0.68 22.45 -10.06
C LYS A 57 -1.78 23.38 -10.55
N LYS A 58 -2.72 22.86 -11.35
CA LYS A 58 -3.86 23.59 -11.93
C LYS A 58 -5.20 22.96 -11.52
N LEU A 59 -5.28 22.48 -10.28
CA LEU A 59 -6.46 21.76 -9.78
C LEU A 59 -7.69 22.67 -9.85
N LYS A 60 -8.75 22.22 -10.51
CA LYS A 60 -10.05 22.88 -10.53
C LYS A 60 -10.81 22.53 -9.27
N CYS A 61 -11.34 23.54 -8.58
CA CYS A 61 -12.21 23.38 -7.42
C CYS A 61 -13.42 24.29 -7.57
N LEU A 62 -14.55 23.86 -7.03
CA LEU A 62 -15.76 24.64 -6.93
C LEU A 62 -15.71 25.56 -5.71
N TYR A 63 -16.44 26.67 -5.77
CA TYR A 63 -16.78 27.49 -4.59
C TYR A 63 -18.18 28.02 -4.72
N PHE A 64 -18.88 28.11 -3.59
CA PHE A 64 -20.23 28.72 -3.53
C PHE A 64 -20.10 30.23 -3.69
N LYS A 65 -20.84 30.79 -4.66
CA LYS A 65 -20.92 32.24 -4.82
C LYS A 65 -21.87 32.79 -3.74
N ASN A 66 -21.38 33.73 -2.89
CA ASN A 66 -22.23 34.39 -1.91
C ASN A 66 -23.35 35.15 -2.62
N ARG A 67 -24.53 35.14 -2.05
CA ARG A 67 -25.66 35.94 -2.51
C ARG A 67 -25.41 37.37 -2.02
N ASP A 68 -25.05 38.30 -2.94
CA ASP A 68 -24.80 39.67 -2.58
C ASP A 68 -26.08 40.50 -2.39
N HIS A 69 -27.30 39.91 -2.56
CA HIS A 69 -28.56 40.65 -2.37
C HIS A 69 -29.67 39.77 -1.76
N VAL A 70 -30.25 40.27 -0.69
CA VAL A 70 -31.49 39.75 -0.07
C VAL A 70 -32.64 40.12 -1.03
N GLY A 71 -33.27 39.10 -1.65
CA GLY A 71 -34.53 39.34 -2.37
C GLY A 71 -34.75 38.63 -3.69
N SER A 72 -33.78 37.99 -4.30
CA SER A 72 -34.02 37.21 -5.52
C SER A 72 -34.01 35.68 -5.28
N SER A 73 -35.03 35.00 -5.74
CA SER A 73 -35.22 33.56 -5.75
C SER A 73 -34.30 32.86 -6.75
N THR A 74 -33.02 33.18 -6.72
CA THR A 74 -32.05 32.59 -7.66
C THR A 74 -31.43 31.32 -7.10
N GLN A 75 -31.37 30.29 -7.93
CA GLN A 75 -30.73 29.02 -7.61
C GLN A 75 -29.31 29.23 -7.07
N PRO A 76 -28.87 28.43 -6.07
CA PRO A 76 -27.49 28.49 -5.57
C PRO A 76 -26.51 28.16 -6.71
N THR A 77 -25.45 28.94 -6.79
CA THR A 77 -24.46 28.81 -7.88
C THR A 77 -23.08 28.45 -7.36
N LEU A 78 -22.41 27.53 -8.05
CA LEU A 78 -21.01 27.18 -7.81
C LEU A 78 -20.16 27.51 -9.05
N ARG A 79 -19.01 28.13 -8.81
CA ARG A 79 -18.06 28.48 -9.87
C ARG A 79 -16.76 27.72 -9.70
N LEU A 80 -16.09 27.45 -10.81
CA LEU A 80 -14.77 26.86 -10.83
C LEU A 80 -13.68 27.88 -10.55
N ARG A 81 -12.72 27.47 -9.75
CA ARG A 81 -11.47 28.18 -9.49
C ARG A 81 -10.29 27.24 -9.63
N THR A 82 -9.24 27.71 -10.30
CA THR A 82 -7.97 26.99 -10.36
C THR A 82 -7.16 27.29 -9.11
N ILE A 83 -6.69 26.25 -8.44
CA ILE A 83 -5.79 26.33 -7.30
C ILE A 83 -4.56 25.44 -7.55
N ASN A 84 -3.48 25.70 -6.84
CA ASN A 84 -2.34 24.78 -6.79
C ASN A 84 -2.48 23.92 -5.53
N ALA A 85 -2.70 22.60 -5.70
CA ALA A 85 -2.92 21.66 -4.61
C ALA A 85 -1.72 21.56 -3.65
N PHE A 86 -0.50 21.85 -4.11
CA PHE A 86 0.71 21.82 -3.28
C PHE A 86 0.87 23.03 -2.36
N THR A 87 0.03 24.07 -2.51
CA THR A 87 0.15 25.28 -1.71
C THR A 87 -0.56 25.11 -0.36
N ARG A 88 0.18 25.05 0.75
CA ARG A 88 -0.35 24.88 2.13
C ARG A 88 -1.44 25.89 2.52
N ARG A 89 -1.45 27.09 1.94
CA ARG A 89 -2.46 28.13 2.22
C ARG A 89 -3.82 27.87 1.55
N ARG A 90 -3.90 27.03 0.51
CA ARG A 90 -5.11 26.79 -0.26
C ARG A 90 -5.73 25.45 0.13
N LYS A 91 -6.49 25.49 1.23
CA LYS A 91 -7.22 24.32 1.76
C LYS A 91 -8.47 24.08 0.93
N TYR A 92 -8.78 22.81 0.67
CA TYR A 92 -10.00 22.39 0.01
C TYR A 92 -10.55 21.12 0.65
N VAL A 93 -11.83 20.88 0.43
CA VAL A 93 -12.51 19.61 0.72
C VAL A 93 -12.43 18.74 -0.52
N ALA A 94 -11.91 17.53 -0.43
CA ALA A 94 -12.09 16.49 -1.43
C ALA A 94 -13.27 15.63 -1.02
N LEU A 95 -14.32 15.63 -1.83
CA LEU A 95 -15.58 14.98 -1.51
C LEU A 95 -15.64 13.57 -2.11
N SER A 96 -15.88 12.58 -1.25
CA SER A 96 -16.16 11.19 -1.59
C SER A 96 -17.66 10.91 -1.37
N TYR A 97 -18.36 10.43 -2.40
CA TYR A 97 -19.78 10.15 -2.33
C TYR A 97 -20.22 9.17 -3.41
N THR A 98 -21.40 8.61 -3.28
CA THR A 98 -21.98 7.74 -4.30
C THR A 98 -22.77 8.55 -5.32
N TRP A 99 -22.51 8.36 -6.62
CA TRP A 99 -23.21 9.09 -7.68
C TRP A 99 -24.71 8.76 -7.74
N LYS A 100 -25.06 7.50 -7.55
CA LYS A 100 -26.47 7.06 -7.45
C LYS A 100 -26.98 7.28 -6.03
N SER A 101 -28.25 7.68 -5.90
CA SER A 101 -28.92 7.79 -4.60
C SER A 101 -29.07 6.42 -3.96
N SER A 102 -28.95 6.38 -2.63
CA SER A 102 -29.41 5.25 -1.85
C SER A 102 -30.94 5.29 -1.68
N PRO A 103 -31.61 4.14 -1.57
CA PRO A 103 -33.05 4.12 -1.23
C PRO A 103 -33.40 4.85 0.08
N GLU A 104 -32.44 4.99 0.98
CA GLU A 104 -32.61 5.64 2.29
C GLU A 104 -32.35 7.14 2.24
N GLU A 105 -31.85 7.68 1.12
CA GLU A 105 -31.57 9.10 0.96
C GLU A 105 -32.86 9.86 0.75
N VAL A 106 -33.15 10.80 1.66
CA VAL A 106 -34.34 11.67 1.54
C VAL A 106 -34.13 12.63 0.38
N ASN A 107 -34.93 12.51 -0.66
CA ASN A 107 -34.94 13.47 -1.77
C ASN A 107 -35.49 14.82 -1.26
N VAL A 108 -34.64 15.84 -1.32
CA VAL A 108 -35.05 17.24 -1.08
C VAL A 108 -35.41 17.81 -2.45
N PRO A 109 -36.71 18.11 -2.67
CA PRO A 109 -37.17 18.72 -3.93
C PRO A 109 -36.83 20.22 -3.93
N ASP A 110 -35.64 20.57 -4.27
CA ASP A 110 -35.19 21.94 -4.43
C ASP A 110 -34.89 22.26 -5.90
N ALA A 111 -34.84 23.55 -6.21
CA ALA A 111 -34.58 24.09 -7.56
C ALA A 111 -33.24 23.65 -8.18
N GLY A 112 -32.43 22.88 -7.45
CA GLY A 112 -31.14 22.37 -7.88
C GLY A 112 -30.02 23.39 -7.77
N TYR A 113 -28.82 23.01 -8.18
CA TYR A 113 -27.62 23.86 -8.16
C TYR A 113 -27.12 24.10 -9.57
N LEU A 114 -26.79 25.37 -9.89
CA LEU A 114 -26.11 25.72 -11.12
C LEU A 114 -24.60 25.65 -10.88
N VAL A 115 -23.90 24.89 -11.72
CA VAL A 115 -22.45 24.69 -11.62
C VAL A 115 -21.78 25.13 -12.91
N GLN A 116 -20.65 25.83 -12.81
CA GLN A 116 -19.85 26.16 -13.97
C GLN A 116 -19.22 24.90 -14.56
N ASP A 117 -19.58 24.60 -15.79
CA ASP A 117 -19.09 23.45 -16.53
C ASP A 117 -17.61 23.60 -16.86
N ILE A 118 -16.83 22.53 -16.63
CA ILE A 118 -15.36 22.56 -16.79
C ILE A 118 -14.94 22.69 -18.25
N GLU A 119 -15.76 22.23 -19.19
CA GLU A 119 -15.46 22.18 -20.62
C GLU A 119 -15.89 23.48 -21.31
N SER A 120 -17.14 23.87 -21.15
CA SER A 120 -17.70 25.04 -21.83
C SER A 120 -17.53 26.36 -21.04
N GLY A 121 -17.24 26.29 -19.76
CA GLY A 121 -17.22 27.45 -18.87
C GLY A 121 -18.60 28.07 -18.55
N GLN A 122 -19.67 27.53 -19.14
CA GLN A 122 -21.04 28.00 -18.95
C GLN A 122 -21.67 27.45 -17.66
N MET A 123 -22.67 28.14 -17.16
CA MET A 123 -23.46 27.65 -16.03
C MET A 123 -24.47 26.62 -16.50
N LYS A 124 -24.41 25.41 -15.94
CA LYS A 124 -25.32 24.29 -16.25
C LYS A 124 -25.95 23.77 -14.98
N GLN A 125 -27.14 23.17 -15.11
CA GLN A 125 -27.76 22.42 -14.02
C GLN A 125 -26.86 21.25 -13.64
N SER A 126 -26.57 21.10 -12.34
CA SER A 126 -25.76 20.00 -11.86
C SER A 126 -26.56 18.69 -11.88
N SER A 127 -25.88 17.61 -12.25
CA SER A 127 -26.37 16.23 -12.09
C SER A 127 -26.15 15.68 -10.68
N VAL A 128 -25.35 16.36 -9.86
CA VAL A 128 -25.11 15.99 -8.46
C VAL A 128 -26.35 16.34 -7.65
N ARG A 129 -26.80 15.40 -6.80
CA ARG A 129 -28.00 15.55 -5.98
C ARG A 129 -27.90 16.75 -5.03
N ASN A 130 -29.04 17.42 -4.81
CA ASN A 130 -29.13 18.58 -3.92
C ASN A 130 -28.70 18.25 -2.49
N THR A 131 -29.04 17.06 -2.00
CA THR A 131 -28.64 16.55 -0.68
C THR A 131 -27.12 16.53 -0.51
N VAL A 132 -26.37 16.15 -1.56
CA VAL A 132 -24.90 16.15 -1.52
C VAL A 132 -24.35 17.57 -1.33
N PHE A 133 -24.85 18.55 -2.13
CA PHE A 133 -24.41 19.92 -1.99
C PHE A 133 -24.82 20.57 -0.68
N SER A 134 -26.03 20.31 -0.19
CA SER A 134 -26.49 20.88 1.07
C SER A 134 -25.72 20.35 2.27
N ARG A 135 -25.45 19.04 2.30
CA ARG A 135 -24.64 18.40 3.35
C ARG A 135 -23.20 18.92 3.35
N ILE A 136 -22.56 18.90 2.20
CA ILE A 136 -21.17 19.35 2.11
C ILE A 136 -21.01 20.84 2.35
N LYS A 137 -22.00 21.66 1.97
CA LYS A 137 -22.01 23.10 2.27
C LYS A 137 -21.97 23.36 3.78
N ARG A 138 -22.83 22.68 4.56
CA ARG A 138 -22.82 22.77 6.04
C ARG A 138 -21.48 22.38 6.63
N TYR A 139 -20.90 21.27 6.16
CA TYR A 139 -19.56 20.84 6.58
C TYR A 139 -18.49 21.89 6.24
N MET A 140 -18.49 22.42 5.03
CA MET A 140 -17.52 23.46 4.59
C MET A 140 -17.66 24.74 5.43
N ASP A 141 -18.87 25.16 5.77
CA ASP A 141 -19.13 26.31 6.64
C ASP A 141 -18.60 26.05 8.06
N HIS A 142 -18.85 24.87 8.61
CA HIS A 142 -18.38 24.47 9.94
C HIS A 142 -16.85 24.51 10.05
N ILE A 143 -16.12 23.97 9.05
CA ILE A 143 -14.65 23.96 9.05
C ILE A 143 -14.01 25.21 8.44
N ASN A 144 -14.82 26.20 8.05
CA ASN A 144 -14.39 27.43 7.38
C ASN A 144 -13.50 27.15 6.14
N CYS A 145 -13.97 26.27 5.25
CA CYS A 145 -13.30 25.92 4.01
C CYS A 145 -14.08 26.40 2.78
N LYS A 146 -13.40 27.15 1.90
CA LYS A 146 -14.04 27.80 0.75
C LYS A 146 -14.12 26.91 -0.50
N TYR A 147 -13.15 25.99 -0.70
CA TYR A 147 -13.00 25.25 -1.94
C TYR A 147 -13.46 23.80 -1.79
N LEU A 148 -14.21 23.33 -2.79
CA LEU A 148 -14.73 21.98 -2.91
C LEU A 148 -14.17 21.33 -4.17
N TRP A 149 -13.56 20.18 -4.03
CA TRP A 149 -13.26 19.31 -5.15
C TRP A 149 -14.28 18.16 -5.16
N ILE A 150 -14.88 17.96 -6.31
CA ILE A 150 -15.83 16.87 -6.59
C ILE A 150 -15.57 16.36 -8.01
N ASP A 151 -15.42 15.05 -8.14
CA ASP A 151 -14.99 14.39 -9.37
C ASP A 151 -15.86 14.74 -10.59
N GLN A 152 -17.20 14.70 -10.46
CA GLN A 152 -18.14 15.00 -11.54
C GLN A 152 -17.97 16.39 -12.17
N HIS A 153 -17.46 17.37 -11.44
CA HIS A 153 -17.33 18.76 -11.91
C HIS A 153 -15.90 19.24 -12.02
N CYS A 154 -14.95 18.54 -11.39
CA CYS A 154 -13.55 18.97 -11.34
C CYS A 154 -12.61 18.12 -12.20
N ILE A 155 -13.15 17.04 -12.79
CA ILE A 155 -12.50 16.21 -13.82
C ILE A 155 -13.33 16.30 -15.11
N HIS A 156 -12.67 16.34 -16.26
CA HIS A 156 -13.35 16.20 -17.54
C HIS A 156 -14.05 14.85 -17.64
N GLN A 157 -15.32 14.83 -18.04
CA GLN A 157 -16.12 13.61 -18.07
C GLN A 157 -16.12 12.93 -19.44
N GLN A 158 -15.76 13.65 -20.50
CA GLN A 158 -15.62 13.08 -21.83
C GLN A 158 -14.40 12.16 -21.87
N GLU A 159 -14.58 10.99 -22.52
CA GLU A 159 -13.50 10.02 -22.69
C GLU A 159 -12.31 10.67 -23.43
N GLY A 160 -11.10 10.37 -22.95
CA GLY A 160 -9.88 10.89 -23.53
C GLY A 160 -8.77 11.10 -22.51
N GLU A 161 -7.64 11.60 -22.96
CA GLU A 161 -6.44 11.78 -22.17
C GLU A 161 -6.65 12.65 -20.93
N THR A 162 -7.46 13.70 -21.03
CA THR A 162 -7.69 14.65 -19.91
C THR A 162 -8.44 13.99 -18.77
N LYS A 163 -9.41 13.11 -19.05
CA LYS A 163 -10.13 12.31 -18.06
C LYS A 163 -9.18 11.33 -17.39
N GLU A 164 -8.40 10.59 -18.18
CA GLU A 164 -7.42 9.61 -17.70
C GLU A 164 -6.40 10.27 -16.75
N ILE A 165 -5.86 11.44 -17.11
CA ILE A 165 -4.94 12.20 -16.25
C ILE A 165 -5.60 12.57 -14.92
N GLY A 166 -6.86 13.03 -14.96
CA GLY A 166 -7.64 13.37 -13.76
C GLY A 166 -7.83 12.17 -12.85
N MET A 167 -8.23 11.02 -13.40
CA MET A 167 -8.41 9.77 -12.67
C MET A 167 -7.11 9.29 -12.03
N GLN A 168 -6.01 9.37 -12.76
CA GLN A 168 -4.68 8.99 -12.26
C GLN A 168 -4.08 9.96 -11.25
N ALA A 169 -4.62 11.17 -11.10
CA ALA A 169 -4.20 12.14 -10.11
C ALA A 169 -5.02 12.08 -8.80
N MET A 170 -6.08 11.29 -8.74
CA MET A 170 -7.02 11.27 -7.61
C MET A 170 -6.36 10.88 -6.29
N ASP A 171 -5.35 10.01 -6.32
CA ASP A 171 -4.56 9.66 -5.13
C ASP A 171 -3.99 10.90 -4.43
N ARG A 172 -3.42 11.81 -5.23
CA ARG A 172 -2.84 13.06 -4.73
C ARG A 172 -3.91 14.09 -4.37
N VAL A 173 -5.04 14.11 -5.07
CA VAL A 173 -6.16 15.00 -4.72
C VAL A 173 -6.64 14.72 -3.30
N TYR A 174 -6.85 13.46 -2.95
CA TYR A 174 -7.30 13.10 -1.59
C TYR A 174 -6.19 13.23 -0.55
N SER A 175 -4.95 12.84 -0.86
CA SER A 175 -3.84 12.93 0.09
C SER A 175 -3.40 14.37 0.39
N LEU A 176 -3.54 15.29 -0.57
CA LEU A 176 -3.23 16.71 -0.39
C LEU A 176 -4.40 17.52 0.17
N SER A 177 -5.61 16.96 0.20
CA SER A 177 -6.77 17.62 0.78
C SER A 177 -6.60 17.78 2.30
N LYS A 178 -6.82 19.00 2.79
CA LYS A 178 -6.81 19.27 4.25
C LYS A 178 -8.02 18.66 4.95
N TYR A 179 -9.16 18.56 4.24
CA TYR A 179 -10.46 18.17 4.78
C TYR A 179 -11.19 17.18 3.86
N PRO A 180 -10.61 15.99 3.59
CA PRO A 180 -11.34 14.99 2.83
C PRO A 180 -12.57 14.53 3.61
N ALA A 181 -13.71 14.41 2.92
CA ALA A 181 -14.98 14.08 3.53
C ALA A 181 -15.74 13.03 2.72
N ALA A 182 -16.38 12.09 3.38
CA ALA A 182 -17.23 11.07 2.79
C ALA A 182 -18.65 11.19 3.28
N LEU A 183 -19.62 11.21 2.35
CA LEU A 183 -21.05 11.25 2.69
C LEU A 183 -21.61 9.83 2.69
N LEU A 184 -22.01 9.34 3.87
CA LEU A 184 -22.75 8.11 3.99
C LEU A 184 -24.25 8.38 3.91
N SER A 185 -25.00 7.42 3.36
CA SER A 185 -26.46 7.49 3.24
C SER A 185 -27.19 6.86 4.43
N ARG A 186 -26.47 6.05 5.24
CA ARG A 186 -27.06 5.43 6.43
C ARG A 186 -27.30 6.47 7.51
N ASN A 187 -28.43 6.29 8.26
CA ASN A 187 -28.89 7.26 9.23
C ASN A 187 -28.94 6.65 10.65
N ILE A 188 -28.49 7.40 11.65
CA ILE A 188 -28.63 7.03 13.06
C ILE A 188 -29.93 7.58 13.58
N ASN A 189 -30.90 6.70 13.84
CA ASN A 189 -32.30 7.09 14.13
C ASN A 189 -32.65 7.06 15.62
N THR A 190 -31.93 6.30 16.45
CA THR A 190 -32.28 6.06 17.84
C THR A 190 -31.14 6.34 18.80
N SER A 191 -31.46 6.74 20.02
CA SER A 191 -30.50 6.94 21.10
C SER A 191 -29.72 5.64 21.42
N LYS A 192 -30.36 4.46 21.23
CA LYS A 192 -29.69 3.17 21.39
C LYS A 192 -28.59 2.99 20.34
N GLN A 193 -28.82 3.30 19.06
CA GLN A 193 -27.82 3.25 18.01
C GLN A 193 -26.69 4.23 18.28
N LEU A 194 -26.98 5.44 18.70
CA LEU A 194 -25.99 6.45 19.04
C LEU A 194 -25.10 5.99 20.20
N GLN A 195 -25.71 5.43 21.26
CA GLN A 195 -24.94 4.88 22.39
C GLN A 195 -24.04 3.71 21.97
N LEU A 196 -24.56 2.77 21.14
CA LEU A 196 -23.76 1.67 20.63
C LEU A 196 -22.59 2.15 19.77
N LEU A 197 -22.82 3.15 18.91
CA LEU A 197 -21.75 3.75 18.11
C LEU A 197 -20.68 4.41 18.99
N THR A 198 -21.08 5.09 20.05
CA THR A 198 -20.17 5.67 21.05
C THR A 198 -19.35 4.58 21.76
N ASP A 199 -19.99 3.49 22.16
CA ASP A 199 -19.33 2.36 22.81
C ASP A 199 -18.33 1.65 21.88
N ILE A 200 -18.69 1.50 20.59
CA ILE A 200 -17.76 0.95 19.58
C ILE A 200 -16.55 1.86 19.44
N LEU A 201 -16.76 3.16 19.20
CA LEU A 201 -15.69 4.13 18.97
C LEU A 201 -14.80 4.33 20.21
N SER A 202 -15.33 4.16 21.41
CA SER A 202 -14.56 4.20 22.66
C SER A 202 -13.76 2.93 22.92
N GLY A 203 -13.99 1.86 22.16
CA GLY A 203 -13.34 0.56 22.38
C GLY A 203 -13.84 -0.20 23.63
N SER A 204 -15.01 0.18 24.20
CA SER A 204 -15.50 -0.38 25.47
C SER A 204 -15.80 -1.88 25.43
N PHE A 205 -15.98 -2.46 24.24
CA PHE A 205 -16.22 -3.88 24.05
C PHE A 205 -14.96 -4.75 24.07
N VAL A 206 -13.78 -4.13 24.02
CA VAL A 206 -12.52 -4.82 23.73
C VAL A 206 -11.47 -4.53 24.81
N THR A 207 -10.76 -5.56 25.22
CA THR A 207 -9.58 -5.46 26.10
C THR A 207 -8.38 -6.02 25.40
N ARG A 208 -7.22 -5.36 25.48
CA ARG A 208 -5.97 -5.87 24.94
C ARG A 208 -5.25 -6.70 26.00
N ARG A 209 -4.83 -7.93 25.65
CA ARG A 209 -3.94 -8.77 26.48
C ARG A 209 -2.77 -9.23 25.62
N GLY A 210 -1.59 -8.70 25.89
CA GLY A 210 -0.42 -8.91 25.03
C GLY A 210 -0.73 -8.42 23.62
N ASP A 211 -0.62 -9.31 22.66
CA ASP A 211 -0.84 -9.01 21.23
C ASP A 211 -2.27 -9.31 20.75
N LYS A 212 -3.11 -9.87 21.61
CA LYS A 212 -4.49 -10.24 21.26
C LYS A 212 -5.52 -9.24 21.77
N TYR A 213 -6.57 -9.04 20.95
CA TYR A 213 -7.79 -8.38 21.35
C TYR A 213 -8.79 -9.42 21.85
N LEU A 214 -9.35 -9.19 23.03
CA LEU A 214 -10.31 -10.08 23.67
C LEU A 214 -11.57 -9.30 24.04
N PRO A 215 -12.75 -9.95 24.16
CA PRO A 215 -13.94 -9.30 24.70
C PRO A 215 -13.69 -8.74 26.10
N SER A 216 -14.13 -7.52 26.36
CA SER A 216 -13.97 -6.87 27.66
C SER A 216 -14.72 -7.62 28.77
N SER A 217 -15.85 -8.24 28.47
CA SER A 217 -16.62 -9.09 29.37
C SER A 217 -17.49 -10.08 28.57
N PRO A 218 -17.53 -11.37 28.93
CA PRO A 218 -18.45 -12.34 28.35
C PRO A 218 -19.93 -11.97 28.54
N ALA A 219 -20.27 -11.26 29.62
CA ALA A 219 -21.64 -10.81 29.89
C ALA A 219 -22.15 -9.79 28.85
N HIS A 220 -21.25 -9.13 28.11
CA HIS A 220 -21.61 -8.13 27.10
C HIS A 220 -21.97 -8.72 25.73
N TRP A 221 -22.04 -10.04 25.59
CA TRP A 221 -22.28 -10.70 24.30
C TRP A 221 -23.52 -10.17 23.57
N LYS A 222 -24.68 -10.06 24.25
CA LYS A 222 -25.90 -9.55 23.64
C LYS A 222 -25.73 -8.12 23.11
N ARG A 223 -25.03 -7.27 23.87
CA ARG A 223 -24.74 -5.89 23.47
C ARG A 223 -23.74 -5.82 22.31
N ALA A 224 -22.76 -6.72 22.28
CA ALA A 224 -21.83 -6.86 21.17
C ALA A 224 -22.55 -7.31 19.88
N GLN A 225 -23.53 -8.21 19.95
CA GLN A 225 -24.38 -8.58 18.81
C GLN A 225 -25.16 -7.37 18.25
N ASP A 226 -25.72 -6.52 19.13
CA ASP A 226 -26.37 -5.29 18.69
C ASP A 226 -25.35 -4.33 18.02
N ALA A 227 -24.10 -4.28 18.52
CA ALA A 227 -23.03 -3.50 17.92
C ALA A 227 -22.62 -4.05 16.53
N PHE A 228 -22.55 -5.38 16.35
CA PHE A 228 -22.32 -5.99 15.02
C PHE A 228 -23.44 -5.67 14.04
N ARG A 229 -24.69 -5.73 14.46
CA ARG A 229 -25.82 -5.33 13.60
C ARG A 229 -25.73 -3.87 13.17
N LEU A 230 -25.34 -2.97 14.09
CA LEU A 230 -25.14 -1.56 13.77
C LEU A 230 -23.95 -1.38 12.81
N LEU A 231 -22.84 -2.04 13.05
CA LEU A 231 -21.68 -2.01 12.14
C LEU A 231 -22.04 -2.56 10.77
N HIS A 232 -22.74 -3.69 10.70
CA HIS A 232 -23.22 -4.26 9.44
C HIS A 232 -24.14 -3.26 8.71
N TYR A 233 -25.07 -2.65 9.41
CA TYR A 233 -25.96 -1.62 8.85
C TYR A 233 -25.15 -0.44 8.28
N ILE A 234 -24.18 0.11 9.00
CA ILE A 234 -23.34 1.23 8.51
C ILE A 234 -22.48 0.78 7.34
N THR A 235 -21.80 -0.37 7.45
CA THR A 235 -20.88 -0.86 6.41
C THR A 235 -21.56 -1.42 5.17
N SER A 236 -22.88 -1.67 5.24
CA SER A 236 -23.72 -1.99 4.07
C SER A 236 -24.08 -0.76 3.22
N ASP A 237 -23.64 0.44 3.60
CA ASP A 237 -23.72 1.59 2.72
C ASP A 237 -22.95 1.33 1.41
N THR A 238 -23.54 1.69 0.29
CA THR A 238 -22.94 1.51 -1.05
C THR A 238 -21.54 2.12 -1.15
N TRP A 239 -21.28 3.17 -0.36
CA TRP A 239 -19.97 3.79 -0.28
C TRP A 239 -18.86 2.79 0.10
N PHE A 240 -19.11 1.85 1.02
CA PHE A 240 -18.13 0.83 1.41
C PHE A 240 -17.93 -0.28 0.35
N SER A 241 -18.80 -0.38 -0.64
CA SER A 241 -18.76 -1.44 -1.66
C SER A 241 -18.08 -1.03 -2.96
N ARG A 242 -17.89 0.27 -3.21
CA ARG A 242 -17.31 0.77 -4.46
C ARG A 242 -15.78 0.81 -4.44
N GLY A 243 -15.14 0.49 -5.55
CA GLY A 243 -13.69 0.54 -5.70
C GLY A 243 -13.13 1.96 -5.60
N TRP A 244 -13.77 2.95 -6.23
CA TRP A 244 -13.32 4.34 -6.19
C TRP A 244 -13.36 4.94 -4.77
N THR A 245 -14.46 4.75 -4.05
CA THR A 245 -14.57 5.27 -2.67
C THR A 245 -13.56 4.60 -1.71
N TYR A 246 -13.20 3.34 -1.98
CA TYR A 246 -12.10 2.68 -1.27
C TYR A 246 -10.79 3.43 -1.48
N GLN A 247 -10.43 3.74 -2.74
CA GLN A 247 -9.20 4.46 -3.06
C GLN A 247 -9.20 5.86 -2.43
N GLU A 248 -10.29 6.59 -2.52
CA GLU A 248 -10.46 7.95 -1.97
C GLU A 248 -10.20 7.96 -0.47
N ASN A 249 -10.84 7.03 0.24
CA ASN A 249 -10.67 6.86 1.67
C ASN A 249 -9.25 6.38 2.04
N TYR A 250 -8.69 5.42 1.31
CA TYR A 250 -7.35 4.91 1.54
C TYR A 250 -6.29 6.03 1.37
N ARG A 251 -6.44 6.87 0.34
CA ARG A 251 -5.52 7.96 0.03
C ARG A 251 -5.69 9.20 0.90
N ALA A 252 -6.86 9.39 1.50
CA ALA A 252 -7.10 10.45 2.47
C ALA A 252 -6.42 10.23 3.83
N ASN A 253 -5.79 9.08 4.03
CA ASN A 253 -5.09 8.71 5.25
C ASN A 253 -5.97 8.86 6.51
N ASN A 254 -5.40 9.40 7.58
CA ASN A 254 -6.08 9.66 8.85
C ASN A 254 -7.05 10.86 8.80
N ASN A 255 -7.09 11.57 7.68
CA ASN A 255 -7.84 12.82 7.58
C ASN A 255 -9.30 12.62 7.13
N MET A 256 -9.65 11.50 6.48
CA MET A 256 -11.00 11.25 6.00
C MET A 256 -12.02 11.35 7.13
N THR A 257 -13.01 12.22 6.94
CA THR A 257 -14.13 12.37 7.86
C THR A 257 -15.39 11.78 7.23
N LEU A 258 -15.98 10.78 7.89
CA LEU A 258 -17.28 10.24 7.54
C LEU A 258 -18.38 11.17 8.07
N LEU A 259 -19.28 11.59 7.22
CA LEU A 259 -20.49 12.32 7.58
C LEU A 259 -21.64 11.31 7.57
N ILE A 260 -22.20 11.05 8.75
CA ILE A 260 -23.33 10.12 8.94
C ILE A 260 -24.52 10.93 9.41
N THR A 261 -25.62 10.89 8.67
CA THR A 261 -26.85 11.61 9.07
C THR A 261 -27.44 11.02 10.35
N HIS A 262 -28.08 11.86 11.13
CA HIS A 262 -28.84 11.44 12.32
C HIS A 262 -30.21 12.10 12.40
N SER A 263 -31.12 11.45 13.12
CA SER A 263 -32.45 12.02 13.37
C SER A 263 -32.36 13.32 14.18
N PRO A 264 -33.10 14.36 13.81
CA PRO A 264 -33.19 15.61 14.59
C PRO A 264 -33.68 15.41 16.04
N THR A 265 -34.36 14.29 16.30
CA THR A 265 -34.88 13.97 17.65
C THR A 265 -33.82 13.46 18.62
N LEU A 266 -32.62 13.20 18.14
CA LEU A 266 -31.53 12.74 18.99
C LEU A 266 -30.93 13.89 19.78
N ASN A 267 -30.89 13.74 21.09
CA ASN A 267 -30.26 14.69 21.98
C ASN A 267 -28.74 14.48 21.97
N LEU A 268 -27.99 15.41 21.34
CA LEU A 268 -26.55 15.43 21.23
C LEU A 268 -25.89 16.42 22.24
N GLU A 269 -26.56 16.79 23.30
CA GLU A 269 -26.10 17.83 24.25
C GLU A 269 -24.77 17.50 24.94
N LYS A 270 -24.32 16.23 24.95
CA LYS A 270 -23.03 15.86 25.50
C LYS A 270 -22.01 15.70 24.37
N PRO A 271 -20.99 16.57 24.32
CA PRO A 271 -19.91 16.38 23.34
C PRO A 271 -19.26 15.01 23.56
N SER A 272 -19.23 14.21 22.51
CA SER A 272 -18.47 12.95 22.50
C SER A 272 -16.99 13.23 22.19
N ARG A 273 -16.09 12.53 22.85
CA ARG A 273 -14.66 12.58 22.51
C ARG A 273 -14.33 11.84 21.21
N HIS A 274 -15.29 11.05 20.69
CA HIS A 274 -15.08 10.12 19.59
C HIS A 274 -15.69 10.61 18.26
N PHE A 275 -16.57 11.60 18.31
CA PHE A 275 -17.12 12.24 17.12
C PHE A 275 -17.56 13.68 17.44
N GLU A 276 -17.51 14.53 16.42
CA GLU A 276 -18.09 15.86 16.46
C GLU A 276 -19.50 15.81 15.89
N SER A 277 -20.38 16.71 16.33
CA SER A 277 -21.73 16.85 15.78
C SER A 277 -21.83 18.15 15.00
N LEU A 278 -22.42 18.06 13.85
CA LEU A 278 -22.91 19.17 13.04
C LEU A 278 -24.42 19.00 12.91
N ASP A 279 -25.16 20.07 12.71
CA ASP A 279 -26.62 19.98 12.57
C ASP A 279 -27.03 18.91 11.55
N GLY A 280 -27.69 17.84 12.05
CA GLY A 280 -28.10 16.67 11.27
C GLY A 280 -27.00 15.69 10.86
N GLU A 281 -25.73 15.85 11.29
CA GLU A 281 -24.60 15.02 10.90
C GLU A 281 -23.68 14.67 12.10
N LEU A 282 -23.23 13.43 12.14
CA LEU A 282 -22.10 12.98 12.98
C LEU A 282 -20.83 12.99 12.14
N LEU A 283 -19.76 13.57 12.67
CA LEU A 283 -18.46 13.66 12.03
C LEU A 283 -17.48 12.68 12.69
N ILE A 284 -17.16 11.59 12.01
CA ILE A 284 -16.34 10.50 12.55
C ILE A 284 -15.10 10.33 11.67
N LYS A 285 -13.91 10.19 12.27
CA LYS A 285 -12.73 9.83 11.50
C LYS A 285 -12.85 8.41 10.98
N SER A 286 -12.71 8.25 9.66
CA SER A 286 -12.80 6.93 9.01
C SER A 286 -11.79 5.93 9.58
N LYS A 287 -10.58 6.41 9.93
CA LYS A 287 -9.57 5.59 10.59
C LYS A 287 -10.09 5.03 11.91
N ASP A 288 -10.62 5.90 12.78
CA ASP A 288 -11.05 5.50 14.12
C ASP A 288 -12.24 4.53 14.03
N PHE A 289 -13.17 4.78 13.11
CA PHE A 289 -14.28 3.87 12.83
C PHE A 289 -13.78 2.49 12.40
N SER A 290 -12.90 2.44 11.39
CA SER A 290 -12.37 1.19 10.86
C SER A 290 -11.53 0.44 11.88
N GLU A 291 -10.70 1.14 12.65
CA GLU A 291 -9.86 0.56 13.70
C GLU A 291 -10.71 -0.10 14.80
N GLN A 292 -11.67 0.61 15.34
CA GLN A 292 -12.49 0.07 16.43
C GLN A 292 -13.43 -1.06 15.95
N ALA A 293 -13.98 -0.93 14.74
CA ALA A 293 -14.77 -2.00 14.14
C ALA A 293 -13.91 -3.27 13.93
N THR A 294 -12.68 -3.14 13.45
CA THR A 294 -11.77 -4.27 13.25
C THR A 294 -11.38 -4.92 14.59
N LYS A 295 -11.00 -4.12 15.60
CA LYS A 295 -10.70 -4.63 16.96
C LYS A 295 -11.87 -5.42 17.55
N LEU A 296 -13.07 -4.87 17.41
CA LEU A 296 -14.29 -5.53 17.89
C LEU A 296 -14.51 -6.87 17.18
N CYS A 297 -14.43 -6.90 15.86
CA CYS A 297 -14.59 -8.14 15.09
C CYS A 297 -13.51 -9.17 15.44
N GLN A 298 -12.25 -8.78 15.55
CA GLN A 298 -11.15 -9.69 15.92
C GLN A 298 -11.32 -10.24 17.33
N ALA A 299 -11.70 -9.42 18.31
CA ALA A 299 -11.89 -9.86 19.68
C ALA A 299 -12.96 -10.94 19.82
N TYR A 300 -13.95 -10.95 18.93
CA TYR A 300 -15.06 -11.90 18.98
C TYR A 300 -14.98 -13.05 17.96
N SER A 301 -14.07 -13.00 16.99
CA SER A 301 -13.92 -14.03 15.96
C SER A 301 -13.54 -15.40 16.53
N GLU A 302 -12.73 -15.44 17.57
CA GLU A 302 -12.37 -16.69 18.27
C GLU A 302 -13.56 -17.31 19.03
N TYR A 303 -14.52 -16.49 19.50
CA TYR A 303 -15.68 -16.94 20.26
C TYR A 303 -16.85 -17.40 19.38
N GLN A 304 -16.95 -16.87 18.18
CA GLN A 304 -18.07 -17.12 17.27
C GLN A 304 -17.59 -17.08 15.80
N PRO A 305 -16.76 -18.04 15.36
CA PRO A 305 -16.16 -18.02 14.03
C PRO A 305 -17.17 -18.14 12.88
N THR A 306 -18.40 -18.57 13.17
CA THR A 306 -19.47 -18.78 12.17
C THR A 306 -20.42 -17.59 11.99
N GLN A 307 -20.15 -16.42 12.62
CA GLN A 307 -21.00 -15.24 12.44
C GLN A 307 -20.74 -14.55 11.10
N PRO A 308 -21.69 -14.59 10.14
CA PRO A 308 -21.50 -13.99 8.82
C PRO A 308 -21.31 -12.46 8.87
N ASP A 309 -21.87 -11.79 9.88
CA ASP A 309 -21.72 -10.34 10.07
C ASP A 309 -20.25 -9.93 10.29
N LEU A 310 -19.45 -10.73 11.04
CA LEU A 310 -18.05 -10.41 11.32
C LEU A 310 -17.21 -10.39 10.05
N THR A 311 -17.33 -11.44 9.23
CA THR A 311 -16.60 -11.55 7.95
C THR A 311 -17.01 -10.43 7.01
N TYR A 312 -18.30 -10.13 6.92
CA TYR A 312 -18.80 -9.03 6.10
C TYR A 312 -18.24 -7.68 6.55
N ILE A 313 -18.31 -7.36 7.84
CA ILE A 313 -17.80 -6.10 8.39
C ILE A 313 -16.29 -5.99 8.09
N LEU A 314 -15.52 -7.04 8.39
CA LEU A 314 -14.07 -7.06 8.15
C LEU A 314 -13.74 -6.83 6.68
N SER A 315 -14.49 -7.41 5.73
CA SER A 315 -14.28 -7.18 4.30
C SER A 315 -14.48 -5.70 3.89
N LYS A 316 -15.21 -4.92 4.68
CA LYS A 316 -15.48 -3.50 4.41
C LYS A 316 -14.51 -2.54 5.13
N VAL A 317 -14.12 -2.85 6.38
CA VAL A 317 -13.33 -1.95 7.24
C VAL A 317 -11.88 -2.38 7.43
N ASN A 318 -11.53 -3.65 7.18
CA ASN A 318 -10.20 -4.24 7.44
C ASN A 318 -9.11 -3.83 6.43
N ARG A 319 -9.28 -2.73 5.72
CA ARG A 319 -8.18 -2.19 4.89
C ARG A 319 -6.98 -1.68 5.68
N TYR A 320 -7.15 -1.53 6.96
CA TYR A 320 -6.07 -1.37 7.90
C TYR A 320 -5.91 -2.71 8.62
N LYS A 321 -5.04 -3.58 8.13
CA LYS A 321 -4.51 -4.59 9.05
C LYS A 321 -3.97 -3.80 10.22
N ILE A 322 -4.64 -3.91 11.35
CA ILE A 322 -4.05 -3.52 12.60
C ILE A 322 -2.89 -4.47 12.73
N SER A 323 -1.71 -4.02 12.35
CA SER A 323 -0.50 -4.68 12.73
C SER A 323 -0.54 -4.65 14.25
N LEU A 324 -0.99 -5.75 14.80
CA LEU A 324 -0.64 -6.09 16.15
C LEU A 324 0.87 -5.98 16.11
N ALA A 325 1.45 -5.07 16.89
CA ALA A 325 2.85 -5.12 17.20
C ALA A 325 3.03 -6.45 17.96
N SER A 326 3.05 -7.54 17.22
CA SER A 326 3.34 -8.83 17.74
C SER A 326 4.84 -8.93 17.78
N SER A 327 5.31 -9.22 18.94
CA SER A 327 6.67 -9.65 19.21
C SER A 327 7.01 -11.00 18.55
N ASP A 328 6.10 -11.59 17.79
CA ASP A 328 6.23 -12.94 17.23
C ASP A 328 5.95 -12.98 15.72
N ASP A 329 6.97 -13.41 14.99
CA ASP A 329 7.07 -14.28 13.83
C ASP A 329 6.26 -14.03 12.55
N SER A 330 5.35 -13.12 12.48
CA SER A 330 4.78 -12.76 11.19
C SER A 330 5.42 -11.48 10.69
N ALA A 331 6.44 -11.62 9.87
CA ALA A 331 7.01 -10.52 9.11
C ALA A 331 5.90 -9.72 8.42
N PRO A 332 6.00 -8.38 8.39
CA PRO A 332 4.99 -7.55 7.79
C PRO A 332 4.87 -7.84 6.30
N VAL A 333 3.70 -8.29 5.90
CA VAL A 333 3.41 -8.67 4.51
C VAL A 333 3.14 -7.42 3.70
N SER A 334 3.63 -7.36 2.45
CA SER A 334 3.34 -6.27 1.53
C SER A 334 1.85 -5.97 1.46
N MET A 335 1.50 -4.67 1.53
CA MET A 335 0.10 -4.25 1.47
C MET A 335 -0.46 -4.26 0.04
N SER A 336 0.40 -4.23 -0.98
CA SER A 336 -0.07 -4.18 -2.37
C SER A 336 -1.06 -5.27 -2.72
N PRO A 337 -0.85 -6.51 -2.37
CA PRO A 337 -1.76 -7.60 -2.64
C PRO A 337 -3.07 -7.53 -1.85
N THR A 338 -3.03 -7.19 -0.58
CA THR A 338 -4.25 -6.94 0.19
C THR A 338 -5.08 -5.82 -0.45
N ILE A 339 -4.42 -4.78 -0.95
CA ILE A 339 -5.08 -3.70 -1.71
C ILE A 339 -5.69 -4.23 -3.01
N ILE A 340 -4.95 -5.05 -3.74
CA ILE A 340 -5.42 -5.65 -5.00
C ILE A 340 -6.63 -6.54 -4.73
N GLU A 341 -6.55 -7.44 -3.75
CA GLU A 341 -7.64 -8.31 -3.33
C GLU A 341 -8.89 -7.51 -2.92
N ASP A 342 -8.71 -6.50 -2.08
CA ASP A 342 -9.80 -5.61 -1.66
C ASP A 342 -10.48 -4.91 -2.85
N ILE A 343 -9.71 -4.44 -3.82
CA ILE A 343 -10.24 -3.74 -5.00
C ILE A 343 -10.91 -4.73 -5.96
N THR A 344 -10.37 -5.92 -6.14
CA THR A 344 -10.97 -6.93 -7.01
C THR A 344 -12.33 -7.42 -6.50
N SER A 345 -12.52 -7.42 -5.18
CA SER A 345 -13.81 -7.76 -4.55
C SER A 345 -14.86 -6.64 -4.58
N ARG A 346 -14.52 -5.41 -5.05
CA ARG A 346 -15.41 -4.25 -5.02
C ARG A 346 -16.08 -3.98 -6.36
N GLN A 347 -17.25 -3.35 -6.29
CA GLN A 347 -18.07 -3.00 -7.44
C GLN A 347 -17.47 -1.81 -8.21
N LEU A 348 -17.40 -1.93 -9.52
CA LEU A 348 -17.02 -0.90 -10.47
C LEU A 348 -18.04 -0.87 -11.63
N GLU A 349 -18.26 0.30 -12.20
CA GLU A 349 -19.05 0.43 -13.44
C GLU A 349 -18.22 0.04 -14.66
N ARG A 350 -16.89 0.26 -14.57
CA ARG A 350 -15.91 -0.11 -15.61
C ARG A 350 -14.80 -0.90 -14.95
N GLU A 351 -14.68 -2.16 -15.28
CA GLU A 351 -13.65 -3.05 -14.70
C GLU A 351 -12.22 -2.55 -14.95
N TRP A 352 -11.98 -1.90 -16.08
CA TRP A 352 -10.69 -1.31 -16.46
C TRP A 352 -10.22 -0.18 -15.52
N ASP A 353 -11.13 0.45 -14.78
CA ASP A 353 -10.78 1.43 -13.76
C ASP A 353 -9.94 0.82 -12.63
N ARG A 354 -9.93 -0.50 -12.47
CA ARG A 354 -9.09 -1.21 -11.50
C ARG A 354 -7.62 -0.84 -11.62
N LEU A 355 -7.11 -0.67 -12.85
CA LEU A 355 -5.71 -0.28 -13.07
C LEU A 355 -5.40 1.08 -12.43
N ALA A 356 -6.24 2.07 -12.65
CA ALA A 356 -6.05 3.40 -12.06
C ALA A 356 -6.21 3.37 -10.54
N ILE A 357 -7.23 2.65 -10.03
CA ILE A 357 -7.51 2.56 -8.59
C ILE A 357 -6.36 1.86 -7.85
N ILE A 358 -5.89 0.72 -8.35
CA ILE A 358 -4.77 -0.02 -7.76
C ILE A 358 -3.50 0.83 -7.80
N ALA A 359 -3.21 1.44 -8.96
CA ALA A 359 -2.05 2.30 -9.11
C ALA A 359 -2.09 3.51 -8.14
N ASN A 360 -3.28 4.09 -7.92
CA ASN A 360 -3.49 5.17 -6.97
C ASN A 360 -3.29 4.71 -5.52
N CYS A 361 -3.89 3.59 -5.12
CA CYS A 361 -3.73 3.05 -3.76
C CYS A 361 -2.29 2.68 -3.46
N CYS A 362 -1.64 1.98 -4.39
CA CYS A 362 -0.24 1.56 -4.25
C CYS A 362 0.77 2.67 -4.53
N GLN A 363 0.34 3.87 -4.90
CA GLN A 363 1.20 5.00 -5.29
C GLN A 363 2.23 4.63 -6.36
N TYR A 364 1.84 3.81 -7.31
CA TYR A 364 2.70 3.46 -8.43
C TYR A 364 3.07 4.70 -9.23
N THR A 365 4.33 4.82 -9.59
CA THR A 365 4.84 5.94 -10.40
C THR A 365 4.63 5.72 -11.89
N LYS A 366 4.69 4.47 -12.33
CA LYS A 366 4.36 4.07 -13.69
C LYS A 366 2.87 3.72 -13.75
N ARG A 367 2.18 4.24 -14.73
CA ARG A 367 0.72 4.09 -14.91
C ARG A 367 0.43 3.54 -16.30
N LEU A 368 -0.63 2.78 -16.44
CA LEU A 368 -1.06 2.26 -17.73
C LEU A 368 -2.31 2.99 -18.24
N ASN A 369 -2.39 3.21 -19.55
CA ASN A 369 -3.55 3.80 -20.19
C ASN A 369 -4.64 2.73 -20.38
N SER A 370 -5.62 2.73 -19.50
CA SER A 370 -6.71 1.75 -19.50
C SER A 370 -7.55 1.78 -20.78
N THR A 371 -7.83 2.97 -21.31
CA THR A 371 -8.61 3.14 -22.55
C THR A 371 -7.87 2.57 -23.75
N GLN A 372 -6.57 2.80 -23.88
CA GLN A 372 -5.75 2.25 -24.96
C GLN A 372 -5.68 0.73 -24.87
N LEU A 373 -5.45 0.17 -23.67
CA LEU A 373 -5.36 -1.28 -23.48
C LEU A 373 -6.68 -1.98 -23.79
N GLN A 374 -7.80 -1.41 -23.33
CA GLN A 374 -9.14 -1.92 -23.64
C GLN A 374 -9.43 -1.85 -25.14
N GLY A 375 -9.11 -0.73 -25.80
CA GLY A 375 -9.29 -0.56 -27.25
C GLY A 375 -8.46 -1.56 -28.06
N ASN A 376 -7.27 -1.90 -27.60
CA ASN A 376 -6.40 -2.91 -28.21
C ASN A 376 -6.75 -4.35 -27.80
N LYS A 377 -7.82 -4.56 -27.04
CA LYS A 377 -8.29 -5.87 -26.55
C LYS A 377 -7.26 -6.66 -25.75
N HIS A 378 -6.41 -5.96 -24.96
CA HIS A 378 -5.50 -6.63 -24.02
C HIS A 378 -6.27 -7.25 -22.86
N SER A 379 -5.66 -8.25 -22.21
CA SER A 379 -6.13 -8.84 -20.96
C SER A 379 -6.04 -7.83 -19.81
N LEU A 380 -7.11 -7.66 -19.05
CA LEU A 380 -7.10 -6.84 -17.84
C LEU A 380 -6.19 -7.46 -16.75
N SER A 381 -6.26 -8.79 -16.59
CA SER A 381 -5.41 -9.54 -15.66
C SER A 381 -3.91 -9.38 -15.95
N LEU A 382 -3.52 -9.55 -17.24
CA LEU A 382 -2.12 -9.35 -17.63
C LEU A 382 -1.71 -7.87 -17.55
N SER A 383 -2.63 -6.94 -17.79
CA SER A 383 -2.38 -5.51 -17.61
C SER A 383 -2.16 -5.17 -16.13
N LEU A 384 -2.89 -5.80 -15.22
CA LEU A 384 -2.64 -5.67 -13.78
C LEU A 384 -1.29 -6.24 -13.39
N LEU A 385 -0.94 -7.44 -13.84
CA LEU A 385 0.37 -8.04 -13.59
C LEU A 385 1.50 -7.14 -14.12
N THR A 386 1.36 -6.63 -15.34
CA THR A 386 2.32 -5.69 -15.92
C THR A 386 2.45 -4.42 -15.06
N LEU A 387 1.32 -3.83 -14.65
CA LEU A 387 1.30 -2.63 -13.81
C LEU A 387 2.08 -2.84 -12.51
N VAL A 388 1.88 -3.96 -11.87
CA VAL A 388 2.51 -4.33 -10.59
C VAL A 388 4.02 -4.51 -10.78
N LEU A 389 4.42 -5.32 -11.77
CA LEU A 389 5.83 -5.63 -12.04
C LEU A 389 6.63 -4.42 -12.53
N MET A 390 6.06 -3.60 -13.43
CA MET A 390 6.76 -2.41 -13.92
C MET A 390 6.97 -1.33 -12.83
N ASN A 391 6.26 -1.44 -11.72
CA ASN A 391 6.45 -0.62 -10.54
C ASN A 391 7.39 -1.25 -9.51
N GLY A 392 8.03 -2.37 -9.85
CA GLY A 392 9.11 -2.96 -9.08
C GLY A 392 8.68 -3.94 -7.99
N GLU A 393 7.43 -4.36 -7.96
CA GLU A 393 7.03 -5.48 -7.10
C GLU A 393 7.83 -6.73 -7.49
N ILE A 394 8.27 -7.48 -6.48
CA ILE A 394 9.27 -8.53 -6.66
C ILE A 394 8.59 -9.89 -6.72
N LEU A 395 8.90 -10.63 -7.77
CA LEU A 395 8.54 -12.04 -7.90
C LEU A 395 9.64 -12.92 -7.34
N ARG A 396 9.23 -13.93 -6.62
CA ARG A 396 10.09 -15.04 -6.26
C ARG A 396 10.49 -15.81 -7.52
N ASN A 397 11.80 -15.93 -7.79
CA ASN A 397 12.31 -16.52 -9.03
C ASN A 397 13.46 -17.52 -8.83
N HIS A 398 13.66 -18.01 -7.59
CA HIS A 398 14.73 -18.93 -7.31
C HIS A 398 14.46 -20.31 -7.97
N PRO A 399 15.43 -20.92 -8.68
CA PRO A 399 15.23 -22.18 -9.39
C PRO A 399 14.86 -23.37 -8.49
N GLN A 400 15.29 -23.33 -7.21
CA GLN A 400 14.99 -24.36 -6.22
C GLN A 400 13.58 -24.21 -5.63
N ASP A 401 12.90 -23.10 -5.89
CA ASP A 401 11.51 -22.94 -5.48
C ASP A 401 10.67 -23.94 -6.26
N LYS A 402 10.23 -24.99 -5.56
CA LYS A 402 9.32 -26.02 -6.10
C LYS A 402 7.95 -25.40 -6.37
N VAL A 403 7.88 -24.53 -7.37
CA VAL A 403 6.60 -23.98 -7.83
C VAL A 403 5.95 -25.04 -8.70
N ASP A 404 4.80 -25.52 -8.29
CA ASP A 404 3.97 -26.36 -9.15
C ASP A 404 3.43 -25.50 -10.30
N VAL A 405 4.08 -25.60 -11.46
CA VAL A 405 3.69 -24.89 -12.69
C VAL A 405 2.26 -25.24 -13.09
N SER A 406 1.83 -26.48 -12.86
CA SER A 406 0.47 -26.92 -13.16
C SER A 406 -0.57 -26.23 -12.26
N ALA A 407 -0.24 -26.06 -10.98
CA ALA A 407 -1.09 -25.28 -10.07
C ALA A 407 -1.11 -23.79 -10.43
N ALA A 408 0.04 -23.20 -10.80
CA ALA A 408 0.10 -21.81 -11.20
C ALA A 408 -0.75 -21.50 -12.44
N ARG A 409 -0.84 -22.43 -13.39
CA ARG A 409 -1.68 -22.31 -14.58
C ARG A 409 -3.18 -22.17 -14.28
N LYS A 410 -3.64 -22.79 -13.18
CA LYS A 410 -5.04 -22.77 -12.74
C LYS A 410 -5.39 -21.57 -11.85
N MET A 411 -4.43 -20.75 -11.50
CA MET A 411 -4.65 -19.58 -10.64
C MET A 411 -5.22 -18.41 -11.46
N THR A 412 -6.11 -17.66 -10.84
CA THR A 412 -6.44 -16.30 -11.24
C THR A 412 -5.25 -15.39 -11.00
N ILE A 413 -5.24 -14.20 -11.61
CA ILE A 413 -4.16 -13.25 -11.40
C ILE A 413 -4.01 -12.84 -9.93
N THR A 414 -5.11 -12.70 -9.20
CA THR A 414 -5.10 -12.32 -7.78
C THR A 414 -4.46 -13.40 -6.93
N GLU A 415 -4.81 -14.66 -7.16
CA GLU A 415 -4.21 -15.82 -6.47
C GLU A 415 -2.73 -15.96 -6.81
N PHE A 416 -2.36 -15.74 -8.07
CA PHE A 416 -0.97 -15.77 -8.51
C PHE A 416 -0.14 -14.71 -7.81
N LEU A 417 -0.61 -13.46 -7.80
CA LEU A 417 0.05 -12.37 -7.10
C LEU A 417 0.20 -12.67 -5.61
N HIS A 418 -0.86 -13.18 -4.98
CA HIS A 418 -0.86 -13.52 -3.57
C HIS A 418 0.22 -14.57 -3.25
N LYS A 419 0.29 -15.63 -4.03
CA LYS A 419 1.26 -16.73 -3.82
C LYS A 419 2.69 -16.32 -4.12
N HIS A 420 2.94 -15.58 -5.20
CA HIS A 420 4.29 -15.31 -5.68
C HIS A 420 4.94 -14.05 -5.10
N PHE A 421 4.15 -13.10 -4.59
CA PHE A 421 4.71 -11.91 -3.93
C PHE A 421 4.87 -12.08 -2.42
N TYR A 422 4.08 -12.97 -1.79
CA TYR A 422 3.93 -12.98 -0.34
C TYR A 422 4.64 -14.08 0.40
N TYR A 423 4.64 -15.26 -0.15
CA TYR A 423 5.24 -16.40 0.52
C TYR A 423 6.70 -16.51 0.13
N GLY A 424 7.57 -15.78 0.80
CA GLY A 424 9.00 -15.99 0.68
C GLY A 424 9.89 -14.75 0.62
N LEU A 425 9.31 -13.56 0.55
CA LEU A 425 10.06 -12.32 0.64
C LEU A 425 9.40 -11.41 1.68
N ASP A 426 9.61 -11.74 2.93
CA ASP A 426 9.09 -10.97 4.04
C ASP A 426 9.68 -9.57 4.04
N CYS A 427 8.82 -8.58 4.17
CA CYS A 427 9.24 -7.20 4.23
C CYS A 427 9.90 -6.94 5.58
N PRO A 428 11.14 -6.41 5.63
CA PRO A 428 11.85 -6.17 6.88
C PRO A 428 11.26 -5.04 7.74
N TRP A 429 10.18 -4.40 7.34
CA TRP A 429 9.62 -3.26 8.04
C TRP A 429 8.48 -3.63 8.96
N GLU A 430 8.72 -3.58 10.23
CA GLU A 430 7.70 -3.39 11.24
C GLU A 430 7.35 -1.90 11.34
N ASN A 431 6.61 -1.37 10.40
CA ASN A 431 6.06 -0.06 10.62
C ASN A 431 4.74 -0.21 11.37
N ALA A 432 4.77 -0.05 12.68
CA ALA A 432 3.62 -0.07 13.59
C ALA A 432 2.52 0.97 13.23
N LYS A 433 2.78 1.85 12.28
CA LYS A 433 1.81 2.77 11.68
C LYS A 433 1.07 2.11 10.52
N LEU A 434 0.41 1.07 10.80
CA LEU A 434 -0.88 0.53 10.36
C LEU A 434 -1.28 0.54 8.90
N THR A 435 -0.93 1.48 8.05
CA THR A 435 -1.77 1.72 6.87
C THR A 435 -1.03 1.78 5.57
N PHE A 436 0.29 1.79 5.61
CA PHE A 436 1.07 2.20 4.46
C PHE A 436 2.31 1.37 4.21
N ASN A 437 2.38 0.19 4.77
CA ASN A 437 3.44 -0.75 4.40
C ASN A 437 3.16 -1.26 2.99
N LYS A 438 3.78 -0.63 2.01
CA LYS A 438 3.56 -0.93 0.58
C LYS A 438 4.36 -2.12 0.09
N GLY A 439 5.14 -2.73 0.98
CA GLY A 439 6.10 -3.73 0.58
C GLY A 439 7.30 -3.13 -0.14
N CYS A 440 8.25 -3.98 -0.38
CA CYS A 440 9.52 -3.60 -0.96
C CYS A 440 9.46 -3.68 -2.50
N ARG A 441 10.03 -2.67 -3.18
CA ARG A 441 9.97 -2.55 -4.63
C ARG A 441 11.32 -2.21 -5.21
N PHE A 442 11.60 -2.76 -6.38
CA PHE A 442 12.73 -2.32 -7.18
C PHE A 442 12.48 -0.93 -7.77
N ALA A 443 13.55 -0.15 -7.87
CA ALA A 443 13.54 1.10 -8.63
C ALA A 443 14.01 0.86 -10.08
N ASN A 444 13.59 1.74 -11.01
CA ASN A 444 14.04 1.74 -12.41
C ASN A 444 13.91 0.38 -13.11
N VAL A 445 12.71 -0.18 -13.03
CA VAL A 445 12.39 -1.49 -13.59
C VAL A 445 11.88 -1.37 -15.02
N ASP A 446 12.32 -2.29 -15.88
CA ASP A 446 11.77 -2.54 -17.22
C ASP A 446 11.51 -4.04 -17.38
N LEU A 447 10.41 -4.42 -18.00
CA LEU A 447 10.09 -5.80 -18.34
C LEU A 447 10.75 -6.14 -19.69
N THR A 448 11.45 -7.27 -19.73
CA THR A 448 12.11 -7.81 -20.94
C THR A 448 11.72 -9.27 -21.13
N GLU A 449 11.95 -9.82 -22.30
CA GLU A 449 11.68 -11.26 -22.54
C GLU A 449 12.53 -12.17 -21.65
N GLU A 450 13.71 -11.71 -21.20
CA GLU A 450 14.60 -12.50 -20.33
C GLU A 450 14.17 -12.47 -18.85
N GLY A 451 13.48 -11.41 -18.41
CA GLY A 451 13.12 -11.17 -17.02
C GLY A 451 12.85 -9.70 -16.70
N VAL A 452 12.76 -9.42 -15.42
CA VAL A 452 12.62 -8.07 -14.87
C VAL A 452 14.01 -7.45 -14.79
N ARG A 453 14.27 -6.45 -15.62
CA ARG A 453 15.52 -5.68 -15.60
C ARG A 453 15.41 -4.57 -14.58
N ALA A 454 16.33 -4.54 -13.62
CA ALA A 454 16.44 -3.48 -12.62
C ALA A 454 17.84 -2.85 -12.64
N ARG A 455 18.00 -1.69 -11.98
CA ARG A 455 19.30 -1.06 -11.76
C ARG A 455 19.53 -0.89 -10.26
N GLY A 456 20.74 -1.22 -9.82
CA GLY A 456 21.13 -1.16 -8.42
C GLY A 456 22.58 -1.47 -8.16
N TYR A 457 22.88 -1.81 -6.93
CA TYR A 457 24.21 -2.10 -6.44
C TYR A 457 24.29 -3.57 -6.06
N LEU A 458 25.31 -4.27 -6.58
CA LEU A 458 25.56 -5.68 -6.29
C LEU A 458 26.76 -5.79 -5.36
N TRP A 459 26.55 -6.35 -4.18
CA TRP A 459 27.51 -6.53 -3.11
C TRP A 459 27.92 -7.98 -3.00
N ARG A 460 29.19 -8.25 -2.76
CA ARG A 460 29.69 -9.58 -2.42
C ARG A 460 30.06 -9.61 -0.94
N PHE A 461 29.60 -10.60 -0.20
CA PHE A 461 30.04 -10.81 1.17
C PHE A 461 31.55 -11.11 1.19
N ASP A 462 32.25 -10.51 2.16
CA ASP A 462 33.70 -10.64 2.30
C ASP A 462 34.16 -10.86 3.74
N GLY A 463 33.24 -10.96 4.69
CA GLY A 463 33.52 -11.30 6.08
C GLY A 463 32.28 -11.31 6.97
N GLU A 464 32.46 -11.89 8.14
CA GLU A 464 31.45 -12.05 9.15
C GLU A 464 31.90 -11.43 10.46
N ILE A 465 30.95 -10.88 11.23
CA ILE A 465 31.18 -10.27 12.52
C ILE A 465 30.18 -10.84 13.52
N SER A 466 30.67 -11.59 14.50
CA SER A 466 29.84 -12.07 15.61
C SER A 466 29.53 -10.94 16.58
N THR A 467 28.26 -10.72 16.86
CA THR A 467 27.82 -9.70 17.82
C THR A 467 27.54 -10.26 19.23
N ALA A 468 27.72 -11.57 19.44
CA ALA A 468 27.52 -12.22 20.74
C ALA A 468 28.37 -11.57 21.87
N GLN A 469 29.54 -11.05 21.56
CA GLN A 469 30.39 -10.35 22.51
C GLN A 469 29.77 -9.04 23.02
N PHE A 470 29.02 -8.30 22.21
CA PHE A 470 28.32 -7.08 22.63
C PHE A 470 27.26 -7.38 23.68
N ARG A 471 26.51 -8.45 23.52
CA ARG A 471 25.50 -8.90 24.50
C ARG A 471 26.13 -9.14 25.87
N ASN A 472 27.29 -9.80 25.90
CA ASN A 472 28.05 -10.04 27.10
C ASN A 472 28.60 -8.74 27.73
N TYR A 473 29.11 -7.83 26.91
CA TYR A 473 29.61 -6.51 27.30
C TYR A 473 28.50 -5.67 27.94
N SER A 474 27.33 -5.60 27.35
CA SER A 474 26.20 -4.81 27.87
C SER A 474 25.65 -5.37 29.20
N GLN A 475 25.60 -6.70 29.34
CA GLN A 475 25.18 -7.36 30.59
C GLN A 475 26.17 -7.19 31.74
N THR A 476 27.46 -7.27 31.44
CA THR A 476 28.54 -7.10 32.45
C THR A 476 28.59 -5.67 33.00
N ARG A 477 28.33 -4.66 32.17
CA ARG A 477 28.28 -3.25 32.55
C ARG A 477 27.04 -2.88 33.35
N LYS A 478 25.87 -3.47 33.06
CA LYS A 478 24.66 -3.30 33.90
C LYS A 478 24.89 -3.79 35.32
N ARG A 479 25.77 -4.78 35.55
CA ARG A 479 26.16 -5.29 36.87
C ARG A 479 27.19 -4.42 37.59
N LYS A 480 28.09 -3.76 36.84
CA LYS A 480 29.07 -2.82 37.43
C LYS A 480 28.51 -1.40 37.32
N ARG A 481 28.03 -0.80 38.39
CA ARG A 481 27.56 0.59 38.54
C ARG A 481 28.60 1.67 38.15
N ASN A 482 29.37 1.50 37.10
CA ASN A 482 30.37 2.48 36.66
C ASN A 482 29.76 3.60 35.83
N ARG A 483 30.06 4.85 36.17
CA ARG A 483 29.52 6.12 35.61
C ARG A 483 29.99 6.47 34.17
N GLN A 484 30.60 5.58 33.40
CA GLN A 484 30.95 5.89 32.03
C GLN A 484 29.74 5.60 31.09
N PRO A 485 29.46 6.47 30.09
CA PRO A 485 28.38 6.26 29.14
C PRO A 485 28.55 4.89 28.42
N VAL A 486 27.44 4.18 28.27
CA VAL A 486 27.43 2.92 27.51
C VAL A 486 27.60 3.30 26.07
N LYS A 487 28.60 2.73 25.37
CA LYS A 487 28.78 2.92 23.93
C LYS A 487 27.54 2.43 23.18
N SER A 488 27.19 3.13 22.11
CA SER A 488 26.13 2.66 21.23
C SER A 488 26.52 1.34 20.54
N PRO A 489 25.57 0.51 20.10
CA PRO A 489 25.89 -0.71 19.36
C PRO A 489 26.71 -0.45 18.09
N LEU A 490 26.42 0.64 17.37
CA LEU A 490 27.19 1.03 16.17
C LEU A 490 28.60 1.51 16.49
N GLU A 491 28.79 2.25 17.59
CA GLU A 491 30.13 2.65 18.04
C GLU A 491 30.98 1.43 18.39
N TRP A 492 30.39 0.46 19.11
CA TRP A 492 31.05 -0.81 19.39
C TRP A 492 31.41 -1.54 18.07
N LEU A 493 30.47 -1.63 17.10
CA LEU A 493 30.72 -2.26 15.81
C LEU A 493 31.89 -1.59 15.08
N ALA A 494 31.89 -0.25 15.03
CA ALA A 494 32.94 0.51 14.34
C ALA A 494 34.35 0.23 14.91
N GLU A 495 34.45 -0.01 16.24
CA GLU A 495 35.71 -0.37 16.91
C GLU A 495 36.12 -1.83 16.72
N GLN A 496 35.17 -2.74 16.54
CA GLN A 496 35.48 -4.17 16.31
C GLN A 496 35.92 -4.48 14.89
N LEU A 497 35.72 -3.54 13.96
CA LEU A 497 36.06 -3.75 12.56
C LEU A 497 37.59 -3.82 12.38
N PRO A 498 38.13 -4.88 11.74
CA PRO A 498 39.54 -4.97 11.36
C PRO A 498 39.97 -3.82 10.42
N ASP A 499 41.26 -3.50 10.39
CA ASP A 499 41.84 -2.43 9.56
C ASP A 499 41.42 -2.49 8.09
N ARG A 500 41.24 -3.69 7.54
CA ARG A 500 40.72 -3.88 6.17
C ARG A 500 39.33 -3.26 5.92
N TYR A 501 38.56 -2.96 6.97
CA TYR A 501 37.25 -2.31 6.94
C TYR A 501 37.27 -0.88 7.49
N ARG A 502 38.44 -0.24 7.56
CA ARG A 502 38.61 1.13 8.07
C ARG A 502 37.59 2.12 7.47
N LEU A 503 37.31 1.99 6.17
CA LEU A 503 36.32 2.85 5.51
C LEU A 503 34.90 2.62 6.08
N LEU A 504 34.51 1.37 6.33
CA LEU A 504 33.22 1.07 6.95
C LEU A 504 33.12 1.64 8.37
N SER A 505 34.17 1.45 9.19
CA SER A 505 34.27 2.03 10.51
C SER A 505 34.07 3.56 10.48
N GLN A 506 34.79 4.26 9.60
CA GLN A 506 34.65 5.70 9.41
C GLN A 506 33.23 6.11 9.05
N ARG A 507 32.57 5.36 8.15
CA ARG A 507 31.18 5.64 7.74
C ARG A 507 30.17 5.42 8.86
N LEU A 508 30.39 4.46 9.73
CA LEU A 508 29.55 4.24 10.92
C LEU A 508 29.66 5.42 11.89
N TYR A 509 30.85 5.99 12.10
CA TYR A 509 31.01 7.21 12.90
C TYR A 509 30.30 8.41 12.28
N GLU A 510 30.35 8.58 10.95
CA GLU A 510 29.61 9.64 10.25
C GLU A 510 28.09 9.56 10.51
N ILE A 511 27.55 8.34 10.63
CA ILE A 511 26.11 8.15 10.99
C ILE A 511 25.86 8.51 12.45
N LEU A 512 26.76 8.17 13.36
CA LEU A 512 26.61 8.49 14.79
C LEU A 512 26.64 10.00 15.06
N ASP A 513 27.31 10.76 14.20
CA ASP A 513 27.37 12.23 14.26
C ASP A 513 26.12 12.91 13.67
N LEU A 514 25.20 12.16 13.04
CA LEU A 514 23.95 12.70 12.49
C LEU A 514 22.89 12.88 13.58
N GLU A 515 22.80 14.09 14.15
CA GLU A 515 21.78 14.42 15.14
C GLU A 515 20.36 14.55 14.54
N VAL A 516 20.26 15.23 13.40
CA VAL A 516 18.99 15.47 12.71
C VAL A 516 19.16 15.25 11.20
N PRO A 517 18.37 14.36 10.58
CA PRO A 517 18.48 14.12 9.16
C PRO A 517 18.09 15.35 8.35
N SER A 518 18.95 15.78 7.45
CA SER A 518 18.73 16.90 6.53
C SER A 518 18.06 16.47 5.22
N SER A 519 18.09 15.18 4.95
CA SER A 519 17.55 14.58 3.73
C SER A 519 16.85 13.25 4.03
N ALA A 520 15.96 12.86 3.12
CA ALA A 520 15.32 11.55 3.18
C ALA A 520 16.32 10.38 3.08
N ALA A 521 17.45 10.62 2.43
CA ALA A 521 18.54 9.64 2.38
C ALA A 521 19.13 9.40 3.76
N GLU A 522 19.40 10.46 4.48
CA GLU A 522 19.92 10.38 5.85
C GLU A 522 18.89 9.78 6.81
N GLU A 523 17.61 10.15 6.69
CA GLU A 523 16.53 9.54 7.49
C GLU A 523 16.45 8.03 7.27
N TRP A 524 16.55 7.58 6.01
CA TRP A 524 16.59 6.16 5.70
C TRP A 524 17.84 5.48 6.28
N MET A 525 19.00 6.13 6.18
CA MET A 525 20.26 5.62 6.76
C MET A 525 20.15 5.44 8.26
N LEU A 526 19.56 6.41 8.99
CA LEU A 526 19.32 6.30 10.43
C LEU A 526 18.37 5.15 10.79
N ASN A 527 17.33 4.93 9.98
CA ASN A 527 16.44 3.79 10.17
C ASN A 527 17.15 2.45 9.97
N MET A 528 18.01 2.32 8.96
CA MET A 528 18.83 1.12 8.76
C MET A 528 19.87 0.95 9.85
N ALA A 529 20.45 2.05 10.34
CA ALA A 529 21.34 2.05 11.50
C ALA A 529 20.63 1.44 12.73
N GLY A 530 19.41 1.88 13.00
CA GLY A 530 18.59 1.32 14.10
C GLY A 530 18.37 -0.18 13.94
N LYS A 531 18.16 -0.69 12.73
CA LYS A 531 18.01 -2.14 12.49
C LYS A 531 19.32 -2.91 12.70
N VAL A 532 20.43 -2.35 12.31
CA VAL A 532 21.77 -2.94 12.61
C VAL A 532 22.05 -2.93 14.12
N GLU A 533 21.71 -1.84 14.83
CA GLU A 533 21.82 -1.76 16.29
C GLU A 533 20.96 -2.80 17.00
N GLU A 534 19.72 -2.98 16.56
CA GLU A 534 18.79 -4.00 17.06
C GLU A 534 19.40 -5.41 16.89
N ALA A 535 19.92 -5.71 15.70
CA ALA A 535 20.58 -6.97 15.43
C ALA A 535 21.81 -7.22 16.32
N ILE A 536 22.62 -6.18 16.58
CA ILE A 536 23.77 -6.27 17.51
C ILE A 536 23.28 -6.57 18.92
N MET A 537 22.22 -5.90 19.36
CA MET A 537 21.66 -6.13 20.72
C MET A 537 21.10 -7.54 20.88
N MET A 538 20.53 -8.10 19.81
CA MET A 538 20.01 -9.46 19.80
C MET A 538 21.10 -10.52 19.68
N GLY A 539 22.33 -10.14 19.29
CA GLY A 539 23.45 -11.09 19.12
C GLY A 539 23.49 -11.72 17.72
N ASN A 540 22.79 -11.17 16.75
CA ASN A 540 22.73 -11.68 15.39
C ASN A 540 24.07 -11.53 14.69
N LEU A 541 24.39 -12.45 13.76
CA LEU A 541 25.55 -12.36 12.88
C LEU A 541 25.44 -11.16 11.96
N LEU A 542 26.53 -10.44 11.70
CA LEU A 542 26.60 -9.41 10.69
C LEU A 542 27.56 -9.82 9.58
N HIS A 543 27.20 -9.49 8.34
CA HIS A 543 28.06 -9.72 7.17
C HIS A 543 28.60 -8.40 6.63
N THR A 544 29.91 -8.29 6.47
CA THR A 544 30.52 -7.21 5.71
C THR A 544 30.48 -7.52 4.22
N ALA A 545 30.38 -6.49 3.37
CA ALA A 545 30.35 -6.68 1.93
C ALA A 545 31.04 -5.56 1.17
N LYS A 546 31.54 -5.90 -0.01
CA LYS A 546 32.16 -4.98 -0.97
C LYS A 546 31.34 -4.85 -2.23
N LEU A 547 31.27 -3.63 -2.76
CA LEU A 547 30.58 -3.33 -4.00
C LEU A 547 31.35 -3.90 -5.20
N LEU A 548 30.70 -4.69 -6.03
CA LEU A 548 31.32 -5.29 -7.20
C LEU A 548 31.68 -4.25 -8.27
N GLY A 549 32.90 -4.33 -8.76
CA GLY A 549 33.41 -3.51 -9.88
C GLY A 549 33.75 -2.06 -9.55
N SER A 550 33.89 -1.68 -8.29
CA SER A 550 34.14 -0.30 -7.90
C SER A 550 35.45 -0.04 -7.16
N GLY A 551 36.30 -1.03 -6.96
CA GLY A 551 37.50 -0.90 -6.11
C GLY A 551 37.09 -0.72 -4.61
N PRO A 552 38.01 -0.25 -3.75
CA PRO A 552 37.85 -0.30 -2.31
C PRO A 552 36.80 0.67 -1.71
N LEU A 553 36.13 1.49 -2.53
CA LEU A 553 35.31 2.62 -2.05
C LEU A 553 33.84 2.29 -1.72
N GLY A 554 33.33 1.14 -2.15
CA GLY A 554 31.96 0.72 -1.81
C GLY A 554 31.96 -0.35 -0.73
N VAL A 555 31.41 -0.04 0.44
CA VAL A 555 31.36 -0.93 1.61
C VAL A 555 29.96 -0.99 2.18
N ALA A 556 29.59 -2.13 2.76
CA ALA A 556 28.30 -2.33 3.40
C ALA A 556 28.42 -3.28 4.59
N VAL A 557 27.43 -3.22 5.48
CA VAL A 557 27.20 -4.22 6.53
C VAL A 557 25.75 -4.64 6.50
N PHE A 558 25.49 -5.93 6.52
CA PHE A 558 24.16 -6.54 6.45
C PHE A 558 23.89 -7.41 7.68
N VAL A 559 22.63 -7.51 8.07
CA VAL A 559 22.18 -8.34 9.19
C VAL A 559 22.03 -9.79 8.72
N GLY A 560 22.79 -10.73 9.30
CA GLY A 560 22.63 -12.16 9.07
C GLY A 560 21.36 -12.73 9.71
N GLN A 561 21.04 -13.99 9.41
CA GLN A 561 20.02 -14.73 10.17
C GLN A 561 20.54 -14.98 11.58
N GLY A 562 19.68 -14.83 12.60
CA GLY A 562 19.92 -15.42 13.89
C GLY A 562 19.93 -16.95 13.73
N GLU A 563 20.77 -17.63 14.46
CA GLU A 563 20.61 -19.08 14.64
C GLU A 563 19.24 -19.29 15.31
N ASP A 564 18.31 -19.92 14.61
CA ASP A 564 17.05 -20.36 15.19
C ASP A 564 17.37 -21.42 16.26
N THR A 565 17.38 -20.99 17.53
CA THR A 565 17.51 -21.87 18.70
C THR A 565 16.16 -22.47 19.10
N ASP A 566 15.35 -22.89 18.14
CA ASP A 566 14.11 -23.61 18.40
C ASP A 566 14.04 -24.91 17.59
N THR A 567 14.79 -25.91 18.04
CA THR A 567 14.43 -27.32 17.82
C THR A 567 14.61 -28.06 19.14
N ASP A 568 13.70 -27.80 20.09
CA ASP A 568 13.32 -28.81 21.04
C ASP A 568 12.29 -29.75 20.37
N GLY A 569 12.77 -30.81 19.81
CA GLY A 569 11.96 -31.82 19.17
C GLY A 569 12.75 -33.14 19.11
N ASP A 570 12.61 -33.94 20.17
CA ASP A 570 13.06 -35.34 20.23
C ASP A 570 12.77 -36.07 18.91
N SER A 571 13.81 -36.54 18.24
CA SER A 571 13.73 -37.76 17.43
C SER A 571 15.09 -38.45 17.40
N ASP A 572 15.20 -39.48 18.22
CA ASP A 572 16.13 -40.58 18.06
C ASP A 572 16.06 -41.14 16.63
N GLY A 573 17.20 -41.25 15.96
CA GLY A 573 17.26 -41.91 14.65
C GLY A 573 18.64 -41.80 14.03
N SER A 574 19.58 -42.57 14.52
CA SER A 574 20.87 -42.87 13.92
C SER A 574 20.76 -43.32 12.47
N SER A 575 21.39 -42.63 11.53
CA SER A 575 21.90 -43.24 10.31
C SER A 575 23.16 -42.51 9.87
N GLU A 576 24.27 -43.16 10.17
CA GLU A 576 25.55 -42.92 9.51
C GLU A 576 25.36 -43.19 8.02
N MET A 577 25.64 -42.25 7.17
CA MET A 577 25.92 -42.46 5.74
C MET A 577 27.19 -41.75 5.34
N ASP A 578 28.17 -42.55 5.00
CA ASP A 578 29.43 -42.20 4.38
C ASP A 578 29.21 -41.30 3.19
N SER A 579 29.82 -40.11 3.21
CA SER A 579 29.93 -39.26 2.05
C SER A 579 31.27 -39.56 1.35
N GLU A 580 31.21 -40.30 0.26
CA GLU A 580 32.32 -40.40 -0.70
C GLU A 580 32.55 -39.01 -1.35
N MET A 581 33.77 -38.61 -1.24
CA MET A 581 34.35 -37.38 -1.76
C MET A 581 34.55 -37.52 -3.28
N SER A 582 33.65 -36.97 -4.10
CA SER A 582 33.88 -36.82 -5.51
C SER A 582 34.54 -35.43 -5.75
N THR A 583 35.81 -35.48 -6.00
CA THR A 583 36.60 -34.35 -6.55
C THR A 583 36.30 -34.22 -8.03
N ASP A 584 35.40 -33.28 -8.40
CA ASP A 584 35.41 -32.66 -9.72
C ASP A 584 35.33 -31.15 -9.55
N SER A 585 36.49 -30.56 -9.86
CA SER A 585 36.77 -29.13 -9.80
C SER A 585 36.14 -28.42 -11.00
N ASP A 586 34.94 -27.83 -10.83
CA ASP A 586 34.53 -26.67 -11.58
C ASP A 586 34.38 -25.52 -10.59
N ASP A 587 35.21 -24.51 -10.76
CA ASP A 587 35.41 -23.32 -9.92
C ASP A 587 34.15 -22.43 -9.99
N HIS A 588 33.04 -22.89 -9.44
CA HIS A 588 31.83 -22.07 -9.19
C HIS A 588 32.11 -21.20 -7.98
N ASP A 589 32.39 -19.92 -8.23
CA ASP A 589 32.48 -18.86 -7.21
C ASP A 589 31.15 -18.80 -6.42
N GLN A 590 31.02 -19.62 -5.39
CA GLN A 590 29.83 -19.74 -4.49
C GLN A 590 29.74 -18.55 -3.52
N GLY A 591 30.08 -17.33 -3.97
CA GLY A 591 29.91 -16.14 -3.14
C GLY A 591 28.44 -15.80 -2.93
N SER A 592 28.03 -15.56 -1.69
CA SER A 592 26.73 -14.97 -1.39
C SER A 592 26.74 -13.48 -1.74
N TYR A 593 25.67 -13.02 -2.41
CA TYR A 593 25.55 -11.66 -2.91
C TYR A 593 24.33 -10.96 -2.32
N VAL A 594 24.39 -9.64 -2.31
CA VAL A 594 23.24 -8.78 -1.99
C VAL A 594 23.01 -7.78 -3.11
N PHE A 595 21.80 -7.67 -3.59
CA PHE A 595 21.39 -6.62 -4.53
C PHE A 595 20.61 -5.54 -3.78
N THR A 596 21.09 -4.28 -3.88
CA THR A 596 20.38 -3.11 -3.33
C THR A 596 19.80 -2.29 -4.48
N SER A 597 18.48 -2.20 -4.56
CA SER A 597 17.78 -1.34 -5.49
C SER A 597 17.72 0.09 -4.96
N PHE A 598 18.03 1.07 -5.82
CA PHE A 598 18.08 2.47 -5.42
C PHE A 598 17.76 3.41 -6.58
N ASP A 599 16.98 4.46 -6.29
CA ASP A 599 16.71 5.55 -7.23
C ASP A 599 17.10 6.90 -6.61
N SER A 600 18.20 7.48 -7.08
CA SER A 600 18.66 8.80 -6.65
C SER A 600 17.79 9.94 -7.16
N ALA A 601 17.13 9.77 -8.32
CA ALA A 601 16.38 10.84 -8.96
C ALA A 601 15.09 11.25 -8.22
N GLN A 602 14.60 10.42 -7.31
CA GLN A 602 13.39 10.70 -6.52
C GLN A 602 13.68 11.52 -5.26
N PHE A 603 14.92 11.58 -4.79
CA PHE A 603 15.30 12.33 -3.59
C PHE A 603 15.32 13.84 -3.77
N ASP A 604 15.74 14.30 -4.94
CA ASP A 604 15.94 15.73 -5.22
C ASP A 604 14.63 16.49 -5.49
N ARG A 605 13.48 15.81 -5.56
CA ARG A 605 12.22 16.43 -6.00
C ARG A 605 11.27 16.86 -4.89
N GLY A 606 11.77 17.05 -3.66
CA GLY A 606 11.06 17.80 -2.61
C GLY A 606 9.65 17.32 -2.29
N GLY A 607 9.51 16.12 -1.77
CA GLY A 607 8.22 15.57 -1.37
C GLY A 607 8.34 14.11 -1.00
N PHE A 608 9.24 13.83 -0.05
CA PHE A 608 9.40 12.49 0.47
C PHE A 608 8.21 12.16 1.39
N ASP A 609 7.43 11.19 0.98
CA ASP A 609 6.49 10.51 1.85
C ASP A 609 7.26 9.37 2.52
N LEU A 610 7.25 9.28 3.85
CA LEU A 610 7.83 8.16 4.61
C LEU A 610 7.40 6.79 4.08
N ASN A 611 6.27 6.76 3.38
CA ASN A 611 5.77 5.59 2.68
C ASN A 611 6.55 5.22 1.39
N ASP A 612 7.51 6.00 0.96
CA ASP A 612 8.37 5.70 -0.19
C ASP A 612 9.66 4.94 0.19
N LEU A 613 9.82 4.59 1.47
CA LEU A 613 10.93 3.78 1.99
C LEU A 613 11.01 2.38 1.34
N ASP A 614 9.90 1.90 0.83
CA ASP A 614 9.79 0.62 0.13
C ASP A 614 10.59 0.52 -1.19
N LYS A 615 11.12 1.64 -1.69
CA LYS A 615 11.91 1.68 -2.94
C LYS A 615 13.40 1.43 -2.76
N ARG A 616 13.85 1.20 -1.53
CA ARG A 616 15.24 0.92 -1.19
C ARG A 616 15.33 -0.41 -0.49
N VAL A 617 15.45 -1.42 -1.29
CA VAL A 617 15.43 -2.79 -0.79
C VAL A 617 16.75 -3.46 -1.08
N SER A 618 17.23 -4.20 -0.10
CA SER A 618 18.34 -5.10 -0.25
C SER A 618 17.83 -6.53 -0.18
N LEU A 619 18.24 -7.33 -1.18
CA LEU A 619 17.92 -8.74 -1.28
C LEU A 619 19.21 -9.54 -1.25
N GLU A 620 19.26 -10.57 -0.45
CA GLU A 620 20.21 -11.65 -0.65
C GLU A 620 19.80 -12.41 -1.89
N VAL A 621 20.76 -12.65 -2.77
CA VAL A 621 20.52 -13.23 -4.10
C VAL A 621 21.61 -14.23 -4.44
N ASP A 622 21.26 -15.24 -5.24
CA ASP A 622 22.23 -16.00 -6.02
C ASP A 622 22.48 -15.31 -7.33
N CYS A 623 23.70 -15.44 -7.82
CA CYS A 623 24.13 -14.84 -9.07
C CYS A 623 24.66 -15.92 -10.00
N ASP A 624 24.17 -15.93 -11.24
CA ASP A 624 24.69 -16.78 -12.29
C ASP A 624 26.14 -16.38 -12.62
N SER A 625 27.01 -17.32 -12.89
CA SER A 625 28.48 -17.23 -13.03
C SER A 625 29.01 -16.26 -14.07
N GLY A 626 28.28 -15.27 -14.49
CA GLY A 626 28.63 -14.27 -15.49
C GLY A 626 29.24 -12.95 -14.98
N ILE A 627 29.62 -12.84 -13.69
CA ILE A 627 30.08 -11.56 -13.10
C ILE A 627 31.38 -11.03 -13.71
N SER A 628 32.23 -11.90 -14.19
CA SER A 628 33.53 -11.55 -14.83
C SER A 628 33.41 -11.21 -16.32
N GLY A 629 32.24 -11.36 -16.94
CA GLY A 629 32.05 -11.18 -18.37
C GLY A 629 31.28 -9.90 -18.75
N ARG A 630 31.19 -9.63 -20.07
CA ARG A 630 30.39 -8.53 -20.65
C ARG A 630 28.88 -8.70 -20.54
N ARG A 631 28.35 -9.77 -19.91
CA ARG A 631 26.93 -10.07 -19.79
C ARG A 631 26.31 -9.39 -18.56
N ILE A 632 25.03 -9.03 -18.67
CA ILE A 632 24.27 -8.50 -17.53
C ILE A 632 24.05 -9.64 -16.53
N PRO A 633 24.38 -9.45 -15.23
CA PRO A 633 24.18 -10.48 -14.20
C PRO A 633 22.71 -10.91 -14.08
N ARG A 634 22.49 -12.21 -13.96
CA ARG A 634 21.18 -12.80 -13.66
C ARG A 634 21.11 -13.12 -12.17
N LEU A 635 20.08 -12.60 -11.51
CA LEU A 635 19.93 -12.70 -10.06
C LEU A 635 18.67 -13.50 -9.69
N TYR A 636 18.83 -14.34 -8.69
CA TYR A 636 17.75 -15.16 -8.13
C TYR A 636 17.52 -14.79 -6.68
N THR A 637 16.26 -14.51 -6.32
CA THR A 637 15.89 -13.97 -5.02
C THR A 637 15.97 -15.05 -3.94
N LYS A 638 16.59 -14.72 -2.81
CA LYS A 638 16.60 -15.55 -1.60
C LYS A 638 15.71 -14.97 -0.53
N ARG A 639 16.13 -13.87 0.07
CA ARG A 639 15.41 -13.20 1.16
C ARG A 639 15.71 -11.71 1.22
N TRP A 640 14.85 -10.99 1.90
CA TRP A 640 15.13 -9.62 2.30
C TRP A 640 16.23 -9.56 3.35
N ILE A 641 17.03 -8.49 3.32
CA ILE A 641 18.12 -8.29 4.24
C ILE A 641 18.22 -6.81 4.62
N HIS A 642 18.36 -6.53 5.92
CA HIS A 642 18.66 -5.19 6.39
C HIS A 642 20.15 -4.91 6.31
N GLY A 643 20.51 -3.65 6.03
CA GLY A 643 21.91 -3.28 6.04
C GLY A 643 22.17 -1.83 5.72
N LEU A 644 23.36 -1.40 6.08
CA LEU A 644 23.92 -0.09 5.78
C LEU A 644 24.84 -0.19 4.57
N CYS A 645 24.55 0.59 3.53
CA CYS A 645 25.25 0.55 2.25
C CYS A 645 25.85 1.91 1.91
N PHE A 646 27.15 1.96 1.64
CA PHE A 646 27.91 3.17 1.32
C PHE A 646 28.56 3.03 -0.06
N TYR A 647 27.99 3.65 -1.09
CA TYR A 647 28.36 3.50 -2.50
C TYR A 647 28.90 4.77 -3.17
N GLN A 648 28.99 5.90 -2.46
CA GLN A 648 29.70 7.14 -2.85
C GLN A 648 29.60 7.53 -4.33
N GLY A 649 28.38 7.87 -4.80
CA GLY A 649 28.21 8.42 -6.15
C GLY A 649 28.51 7.46 -7.31
N ARG A 650 28.67 6.16 -7.05
CA ARG A 650 28.83 5.16 -8.10
C ARG A 650 27.53 4.98 -8.87
N PRO A 651 27.59 4.82 -10.20
CA PRO A 651 26.39 4.57 -10.99
C PRO A 651 25.84 3.16 -10.71
N PRO A 652 24.52 3.01 -10.57
CA PRO A 652 23.90 1.70 -10.45
C PRO A 652 24.08 0.88 -11.74
N ARG A 653 24.25 -0.43 -11.59
CA ARG A 653 24.42 -1.37 -12.70
C ARG A 653 23.09 -2.02 -13.08
N PRO A 654 22.89 -2.36 -14.36
CA PRO A 654 21.76 -3.18 -14.76
C PRO A 654 21.96 -4.63 -14.31
N VAL A 655 20.87 -5.24 -13.85
CA VAL A 655 20.77 -6.67 -13.53
C VAL A 655 19.46 -7.21 -14.10
N ILE A 656 19.34 -8.51 -14.28
CA ILE A 656 18.11 -9.18 -14.70
C ILE A 656 17.70 -10.17 -13.63
N PHE A 657 16.45 -10.09 -13.21
CA PHE A 657 15.78 -11.14 -12.44
C PHE A 657 15.00 -11.99 -13.43
N PRO A 658 15.47 -13.20 -13.76
CA PRO A 658 14.80 -14.07 -14.73
C PRO A 658 13.35 -14.34 -14.34
N TRP A 659 12.48 -14.52 -15.33
CA TRP A 659 11.11 -14.92 -15.07
C TRP A 659 11.06 -16.24 -14.31
N PRO A 660 10.20 -16.38 -13.29
CA PRO A 660 9.98 -17.68 -12.65
C PRO A 660 9.40 -18.66 -13.67
N ALA A 661 9.69 -19.96 -13.49
CA ALA A 661 9.19 -21.02 -14.35
C ALA A 661 7.66 -20.98 -14.50
N SER A 662 6.96 -20.60 -13.42
CA SER A 662 5.51 -20.43 -13.41
C SER A 662 4.96 -19.40 -14.40
N LEU A 663 5.76 -18.44 -14.87
CA LEU A 663 5.39 -17.48 -15.91
C LEU A 663 6.04 -17.77 -17.26
N LYS A 664 7.29 -18.26 -17.26
CA LYS A 664 8.06 -18.50 -18.47
C LYS A 664 7.46 -19.66 -19.29
N ASP A 665 6.97 -20.69 -18.61
CA ASP A 665 6.39 -21.89 -19.22
C ASP A 665 4.87 -21.77 -19.44
N LEU A 666 4.29 -20.63 -19.10
CA LEU A 666 2.97 -20.18 -19.44
C LEU A 666 3.02 -19.35 -20.74
#